data_16901882dc6f3e27fd0ebd003ec6f820
#
_entry.id   16901882dc6f3e27fd0ebd003ec6f820
#
_cell.length_a   1.000
_cell.length_b   1.000
_cell.length_c   1.000
_cell.angle_alpha   90.00
_cell.angle_beta   90.00
_cell.angle_gamma   90.00
#
_symmetry.space_group_name_H-M   'P 1'
#
loop_
_entity.id
_entity.type
_entity.pdbx_description
1 polymer ?
#
loop_
_entity_poly.entity_id
_entity_poly.type
_entity_poly.pdbx_seq_one_letter_code
_entity_poly.pdbx_strand_id
1 'polypeptide(L)'
;MASLGAAAEPSQNAATVEPASDAEVRPGERLSTWLLRQPEGTATPGLAWRVPQERLAQQFLKNTLLVRLEGASRRAPRSEQLDRLKLITWLQNLPITGRVALGIVDPRWLQAHPDQDPVLSAGQQLVAPSPQLKTIAVVRPNGELCHVAHEAGRAAWDYVIACAPNSTHDWAWVAQPDGRTSRVGIAPWNAHSSDEPAPGAWIWAAPRGMTELVDASEGIIKFLATQGPSPQIAALGATSAALAAAKPAAAINTSIPVSVQPESVISVRPDASAPQYKAPRTSSNDWGETGLLQTPTARMGEAGDFRTSISHVSPYTRLNVMFQPLDWMEAGFRYTSISNRAYAASTTGQSNKDKSIDVKLRLLRESAYVPQVALGFRDLGGTGLFSAEYLVANKRYGDLDFSLGIGWGYLGNSGNIRNPLLALSNRFRTRTVSSATGGEANFKAFFRGPASLFGGVEWRTPWDPLTVKLEYEGNNYKNEPQQNNQVQRSPFNIGLEYRYSPGVAFTAGLERGNKVMVGLTLSTNMASMRASKPADPPPPRFTPEAPANPPGWAATAAEIQARTEWTVQRIAAQGDSAHVWITESHTVYREARVQQVIAVMHRDAPASIKHFILHYNERGLALHTQVVDRSEWVTVHYQAQTPAELRATDQRDYAPPRGRTEDGLYVPASPQRTPTDPTATATASPSDTPAMTPWERRTERLTFGLTPSFSQILGGPDAFLLYQLGVSATAEYRFTPSTWVNAALNWRLLDNFDKFTYTAPSNLPRVRTYQREYATTKRLTMPVFQLTHVGRLNEDQYYSVYGGALESMFAGVGAEWLYRPWRSKFAFGIDINHVRQRDFAQDLGLRDYKVNTGHATLYWDTGWNGVQARISAGQYLAGDRGVTLDISRRFDNGVTIGAWATKTNVSAAQFGEGSFDKGIYVSIPFDALLPRSSKFTANFAWAPLIRDGGAKLGRINPLFEMTSIRDPKAFSFSPPDDKAPKAGDNILDFKRAQ
;
A
#
# COMPACT_ATOMS: atom_id res chain seq x y z
N MET A 1 -64.29 47.84 -19.44
CA MET A 1 -63.85 49.18 -19.92
C MET A 1 -62.43 49.41 -19.33
N ALA A 2 -61.43 49.26 -20.16
CA ALA A 2 -60.48 50.28 -20.52
C ALA A 2 -59.67 50.76 -19.29
N SER A 3 -58.39 50.84 -19.28
CA SER A 3 -57.33 51.00 -20.28
C SER A 3 -55.94 50.91 -19.56
N LEU A 4 -55.00 50.24 -20.18
CA LEU A 4 -53.66 50.68 -20.45
C LEU A 4 -52.88 51.54 -19.44
N GLY A 5 -51.77 50.99 -18.96
CA GLY A 5 -50.63 51.67 -18.44
C GLY A 5 -49.36 50.81 -18.64
N ALA A 6 -48.61 51.16 -19.64
CA ALA A 6 -47.32 50.54 -19.93
C ALA A 6 -46.29 50.99 -18.91
N ALA A 7 -45.59 50.08 -18.29
CA ALA A 7 -44.37 50.32 -17.52
C ALA A 7 -43.17 49.71 -18.22
N ALA A 8 -42.16 50.54 -18.48
CA ALA A 8 -40.93 50.21 -19.18
C ALA A 8 -40.09 49.11 -18.43
N GLU A 9 -39.61 48.16 -19.17
CA GLU A 9 -38.58 47.21 -18.72
C GLU A 9 -37.21 47.91 -18.62
N PRO A 10 -36.40 47.59 -17.59
CA PRO A 10 -34.99 48.02 -17.60
C PRO A 10 -34.16 47.06 -18.47
N SER A 11 -33.51 47.64 -19.44
CA SER A 11 -32.56 46.98 -20.32
C SER A 11 -31.44 46.28 -19.56
N GLN A 12 -31.48 44.96 -19.47
CA GLN A 12 -30.34 44.14 -19.15
C GLN A 12 -29.50 43.93 -20.40
N ASN A 13 -28.50 44.75 -20.58
CA ASN A 13 -27.39 44.47 -21.50
C ASN A 13 -26.38 43.55 -20.82
N ALA A 14 -26.78 42.29 -20.63
CA ALA A 14 -25.81 41.19 -20.60
C ALA A 14 -25.71 40.67 -22.02
N ALA A 15 -24.59 40.96 -22.68
CA ALA A 15 -24.26 40.38 -23.99
C ALA A 15 -24.22 38.86 -23.82
N THR A 16 -25.35 38.22 -24.04
CA THR A 16 -25.41 36.80 -24.34
C THR A 16 -24.74 36.61 -25.67
N VAL A 17 -23.48 36.09 -25.64
CA VAL A 17 -22.85 35.54 -26.83
C VAL A 17 -23.74 34.36 -27.23
N GLU A 18 -24.50 34.48 -28.32
CA GLU A 18 -25.16 33.36 -28.98
C GLU A 18 -24.08 32.32 -29.31
N PRO A 19 -24.29 31.05 -28.92
CA PRO A 19 -23.37 29.99 -29.30
C PRO A 19 -23.43 29.88 -30.86
N ALA A 20 -22.24 30.00 -31.47
CA ALA A 20 -22.09 29.64 -32.89
C ALA A 20 -22.71 28.23 -33.09
N SER A 21 -23.50 28.06 -34.16
CA SER A 21 -24.26 26.86 -34.45
C SER A 21 -23.46 25.59 -34.18
N ASP A 22 -23.92 24.78 -33.23
CA ASP A 22 -23.34 23.47 -32.93
C ASP A 22 -23.45 22.61 -34.21
N ALA A 23 -22.33 22.47 -34.92
CA ALA A 23 -22.31 21.59 -36.08
C ALA A 23 -22.36 20.14 -35.55
N GLU A 24 -23.43 19.46 -35.83
CA GLU A 24 -23.75 18.14 -35.34
C GLU A 24 -22.64 17.12 -35.66
N VAL A 25 -22.11 16.50 -34.63
CA VAL A 25 -21.13 15.42 -34.74
C VAL A 25 -21.85 14.14 -35.17
N ARG A 26 -21.46 13.54 -36.30
CA ARG A 26 -21.99 12.24 -36.72
C ARG A 26 -21.23 11.13 -36.02
N PRO A 27 -21.92 10.21 -35.33
CA PRO A 27 -21.25 9.10 -34.64
C PRO A 27 -20.43 8.26 -35.64
N GLY A 28 -19.15 8.01 -35.27
CA GLY A 28 -18.23 7.24 -36.12
C GLY A 28 -17.49 8.05 -37.19
N GLU A 29 -17.74 9.36 -37.35
CA GLU A 29 -16.91 10.19 -38.21
C GLU A 29 -15.58 10.55 -37.52
N ARG A 30 -14.54 10.77 -38.35
CA ARG A 30 -13.23 11.24 -37.82
C ARG A 30 -13.21 12.76 -37.71
N LEU A 31 -12.36 13.27 -36.82
CA LEU A 31 -12.17 14.72 -36.61
C LEU A 31 -11.79 15.42 -37.89
N SER A 32 -10.89 14.86 -38.72
CA SER A 32 -10.52 15.40 -40.02
C SER A 32 -11.71 15.54 -40.97
N THR A 33 -12.59 14.54 -41.01
CA THR A 33 -13.79 14.53 -41.85
C THR A 33 -14.78 15.61 -41.38
N TRP A 34 -14.95 15.74 -40.08
CA TRP A 34 -15.78 16.78 -39.47
C TRP A 34 -15.25 18.18 -39.83
N LEU A 35 -13.92 18.42 -39.66
CA LEU A 35 -13.28 19.70 -39.95
C LEU A 35 -13.44 20.11 -41.44
N LEU A 36 -13.31 19.18 -42.36
CA LEU A 36 -13.50 19.45 -43.80
C LEU A 36 -14.92 19.83 -44.16
N ARG A 37 -15.92 19.50 -43.36
CA ARG A 37 -17.32 19.91 -43.55
C ARG A 37 -17.61 21.31 -43.00
N GLN A 38 -16.72 21.87 -42.22
CA GLN A 38 -16.94 23.16 -41.60
C GLN A 38 -16.49 24.31 -42.47
N PRO A 39 -17.02 25.55 -42.28
CA PRO A 39 -16.54 26.75 -42.94
C PRO A 39 -15.03 26.98 -42.72
N GLU A 40 -14.37 27.58 -43.71
CA GLU A 40 -12.98 27.99 -43.59
C GLU A 40 -12.78 28.85 -42.33
N GLY A 41 -11.73 28.53 -41.52
CA GLY A 41 -11.43 29.23 -40.26
C GLY A 41 -11.94 28.50 -39.00
N THR A 42 -12.71 27.43 -39.11
CA THR A 42 -13.13 26.61 -37.95
C THR A 42 -11.96 25.80 -37.37
N ALA A 43 -10.99 25.41 -38.19
CA ALA A 43 -9.77 24.69 -37.79
C ALA A 43 -8.77 25.67 -37.12
N THR A 44 -9.02 26.02 -35.84
CA THR A 44 -8.18 26.95 -35.08
C THR A 44 -7.63 26.28 -33.83
N PRO A 45 -6.48 26.73 -33.32
CA PRO A 45 -5.87 26.20 -32.10
C PRO A 45 -6.77 26.26 -30.86
N GLY A 46 -7.86 27.01 -30.88
CA GLY A 46 -8.79 27.12 -29.75
C GLY A 46 -10.02 26.21 -29.85
N LEU A 47 -10.13 25.35 -30.89
CA LEU A 47 -11.22 24.40 -31.02
C LEU A 47 -11.36 23.55 -29.78
N ALA A 48 -12.56 23.50 -29.19
CA ALA A 48 -12.85 22.72 -28.03
C ALA A 48 -13.57 21.42 -28.39
N TRP A 49 -12.96 20.29 -28.01
CA TRP A 49 -13.61 18.98 -28.07
C TRP A 49 -14.14 18.65 -26.68
N ARG A 50 -15.45 18.63 -26.51
CA ARG A 50 -16.13 18.32 -25.24
C ARG A 50 -16.59 16.88 -25.25
N VAL A 51 -16.08 16.11 -24.30
CA VAL A 51 -16.35 14.69 -24.11
C VAL A 51 -17.09 14.54 -22.78
N PRO A 52 -18.38 14.14 -22.74
CA PRO A 52 -19.14 14.05 -21.51
C PRO A 52 -18.49 13.18 -20.42
N GLN A 53 -17.82 12.11 -20.83
CA GLN A 53 -17.11 11.16 -19.94
C GLN A 53 -15.96 11.83 -19.18
N GLU A 54 -15.31 12.81 -19.78
CA GLU A 54 -14.18 13.53 -19.15
C GLU A 54 -14.61 14.50 -18.03
N ARG A 55 -15.90 14.78 -17.90
CA ARG A 55 -16.40 15.64 -16.82
C ARG A 55 -16.12 15.08 -15.44
N LEU A 56 -16.20 13.77 -15.25
CA LEU A 56 -15.90 13.13 -13.97
C LEU A 56 -14.41 13.22 -13.61
N ALA A 57 -13.53 12.99 -14.58
CA ALA A 57 -12.07 13.14 -14.38
C ALA A 57 -11.72 14.58 -14.03
N GLN A 58 -12.31 15.55 -14.71
CA GLN A 58 -12.11 16.98 -14.41
C GLN A 58 -12.69 17.39 -13.07
N GLN A 59 -13.82 16.85 -12.67
CA GLN A 59 -14.40 17.08 -11.33
C GLN A 59 -13.44 16.56 -10.25
N PHE A 60 -12.88 15.38 -10.46
CA PHE A 60 -11.91 14.80 -9.54
C PHE A 60 -10.63 15.64 -9.48
N LEU A 61 -10.09 16.09 -10.64
CA LEU A 61 -8.94 16.98 -10.71
C LEU A 61 -9.21 18.27 -9.93
N LYS A 62 -10.36 18.90 -10.14
CA LYS A 62 -10.78 20.12 -9.44
C LYS A 62 -10.87 19.90 -7.95
N ASN A 63 -11.55 18.86 -7.49
CA ASN A 63 -11.73 18.57 -6.07
C ASN A 63 -10.37 18.30 -5.38
N THR A 64 -9.49 17.53 -6.02
CA THR A 64 -8.13 17.26 -5.52
C THR A 64 -7.30 18.53 -5.39
N LEU A 65 -7.39 19.39 -6.41
CA LEU A 65 -6.70 20.68 -6.41
C LEU A 65 -7.21 21.60 -5.28
N LEU A 66 -8.52 21.70 -5.08
CA LEU A 66 -9.12 22.52 -4.04
C LEU A 66 -8.72 22.06 -2.65
N VAL A 67 -8.78 20.76 -2.36
CA VAL A 67 -8.32 20.18 -1.08
C VAL A 67 -6.84 20.51 -0.82
N ARG A 68 -6.00 20.41 -1.86
CA ARG A 68 -4.57 20.73 -1.75
C ARG A 68 -4.34 22.22 -1.44
N LEU A 69 -5.06 23.10 -2.11
CA LEU A 69 -4.98 24.55 -1.90
C LEU A 69 -5.54 24.97 -0.54
N GLU A 70 -6.61 24.33 -0.07
CA GLU A 70 -7.14 24.56 1.29
C GLU A 70 -6.10 24.17 2.36
N GLY A 71 -5.44 23.01 2.19
CA GLY A 71 -4.35 22.60 3.06
C GLY A 71 -3.18 23.64 3.04
N ALA A 72 -2.81 24.12 1.87
CA ALA A 72 -1.80 25.17 1.70
C ALA A 72 -2.21 26.52 2.33
N SER A 73 -3.49 26.88 2.21
CA SER A 73 -4.03 28.12 2.80
C SER A 73 -3.94 28.10 4.33
N ARG A 74 -4.26 26.97 4.96
CA ARG A 74 -4.20 26.85 6.44
C ARG A 74 -2.79 26.98 7.00
N ARG A 75 -1.76 26.60 6.23
CA ARG A 75 -0.34 26.69 6.62
C ARG A 75 0.30 28.02 6.29
N ALA A 76 -0.37 28.84 5.50
CA ALA A 76 0.15 30.12 5.06
C ALA A 76 0.24 31.14 6.20
N PRO A 77 1.19 32.08 6.15
CA PRO A 77 1.18 33.27 6.99
C PRO A 77 -0.17 34.00 6.91
N ARG A 78 -0.63 34.56 8.02
CA ARG A 78 -1.94 35.28 8.08
C ARG A 78 -2.10 36.33 6.99
N SER A 79 -1.02 36.98 6.59
CA SER A 79 -1.00 37.98 5.50
C SER A 79 -1.35 37.40 4.13
N GLU A 80 -1.13 36.10 3.90
CA GLU A 80 -1.35 35.42 2.62
C GLU A 80 -2.65 34.59 2.59
N GLN A 81 -3.21 34.27 3.75
CA GLN A 81 -4.37 33.38 3.84
C GLN A 81 -5.58 33.90 3.07
N LEU A 82 -5.83 35.21 3.13
CA LEU A 82 -6.96 35.81 2.43
C LEU A 82 -6.82 35.68 0.90
N ASP A 83 -5.61 35.90 0.37
CA ASP A 83 -5.37 35.78 -1.06
C ASP A 83 -5.49 34.34 -1.54
N ARG A 84 -5.01 33.37 -0.75
CA ARG A 84 -5.18 31.96 -1.05
C ARG A 84 -6.65 31.52 -0.99
N LEU A 85 -7.45 32.05 -0.08
CA LEU A 85 -8.89 31.81 -0.04
C LEU A 85 -9.61 32.38 -1.27
N LYS A 86 -9.23 33.57 -1.74
CA LYS A 86 -9.76 34.14 -2.98
C LYS A 86 -9.43 33.28 -4.19
N LEU A 87 -8.19 32.77 -4.31
CA LEU A 87 -7.79 31.82 -5.36
C LEU A 87 -8.65 30.56 -5.33
N ILE A 88 -8.85 29.97 -4.15
CA ILE A 88 -9.70 28.77 -3.97
C ILE A 88 -11.12 29.05 -4.44
N THR A 89 -11.71 30.17 -3.99
CA THR A 89 -13.08 30.56 -4.37
C THR A 89 -13.21 30.78 -5.87
N TRP A 90 -12.22 31.42 -6.49
CA TRP A 90 -12.19 31.62 -7.94
C TRP A 90 -12.14 30.28 -8.68
N LEU A 91 -11.25 29.36 -8.29
CA LEU A 91 -11.18 28.01 -8.89
C LEU A 91 -12.46 27.20 -8.67
N GLN A 92 -13.12 27.33 -7.49
CA GLN A 92 -14.40 26.69 -7.20
C GLN A 92 -15.52 27.12 -8.16
N ASN A 93 -15.49 28.34 -8.62
CA ASN A 93 -16.51 28.90 -9.53
C ASN A 93 -16.27 28.56 -11.01
N LEU A 94 -15.08 28.07 -11.39
CA LEU A 94 -14.83 27.66 -12.77
C LEU A 94 -15.62 26.38 -13.12
N PRO A 95 -16.23 26.30 -14.32
CA PRO A 95 -17.08 25.18 -14.72
C PRO A 95 -16.29 23.89 -15.00
N ILE A 96 -16.98 22.76 -14.94
CA ILE A 96 -16.50 21.47 -15.45
C ILE A 96 -16.98 21.34 -16.90
N THR A 97 -16.04 21.50 -17.83
CA THR A 97 -16.37 21.64 -19.26
C THR A 97 -16.43 20.32 -20.02
N GLY A 98 -15.71 19.28 -19.56
CA GLY A 98 -15.48 18.04 -20.31
C GLY A 98 -14.52 18.21 -21.50
N ARG A 99 -13.80 19.35 -21.59
CA ARG A 99 -12.89 19.63 -22.71
C ARG A 99 -11.65 18.77 -22.66
N VAL A 100 -11.29 18.23 -23.83
CA VAL A 100 -10.06 17.47 -24.11
C VAL A 100 -9.13 18.32 -24.98
N ALA A 101 -7.82 18.19 -24.76
CA ALA A 101 -6.81 18.84 -25.58
C ALA A 101 -6.81 18.25 -27.00
N LEU A 102 -6.83 19.11 -28.00
CA LEU A 102 -6.64 18.76 -29.39
C LEU A 102 -5.25 19.27 -29.82
N GLY A 103 -4.30 18.36 -29.98
CA GLY A 103 -2.91 18.73 -30.30
C GLY A 103 -2.78 19.38 -31.69
N ILE A 104 -3.42 18.82 -32.70
CA ILE A 104 -3.37 19.27 -34.09
C ILE A 104 -4.79 19.29 -34.65
N VAL A 105 -5.16 20.39 -35.28
CA VAL A 105 -6.49 20.60 -35.89
C VAL A 105 -6.43 20.85 -37.40
N ASP A 106 -5.29 20.57 -38.07
CA ASP A 106 -5.17 20.60 -39.51
C ASP A 106 -5.79 19.33 -40.11
N PRO A 107 -6.89 19.44 -40.86
CA PRO A 107 -7.60 18.27 -41.41
C PRO A 107 -6.77 17.46 -42.40
N ARG A 108 -5.89 18.10 -43.19
CA ARG A 108 -5.02 17.39 -44.15
C ARG A 108 -3.91 16.64 -43.42
N TRP A 109 -3.36 17.23 -42.37
CA TRP A 109 -2.37 16.58 -41.53
C TRP A 109 -2.98 15.38 -40.79
N LEU A 110 -4.18 15.53 -40.22
CA LEU A 110 -4.91 14.45 -39.55
C LEU A 110 -5.21 13.30 -40.50
N GLN A 111 -5.64 13.58 -41.78
CA GLN A 111 -5.84 12.52 -42.77
C GLN A 111 -4.56 11.76 -43.12
N ALA A 112 -3.42 12.44 -43.10
CA ALA A 112 -2.11 11.80 -43.32
C ALA A 112 -1.60 11.01 -42.09
N HIS A 113 -2.19 11.23 -40.91
CA HIS A 113 -1.83 10.58 -39.66
C HIS A 113 -3.09 10.02 -38.97
N PRO A 114 -3.65 8.91 -39.50
CA PRO A 114 -4.91 8.33 -38.98
C PRO A 114 -4.87 7.92 -37.51
N ASP A 115 -3.69 7.66 -36.94
CA ASP A 115 -3.43 7.37 -35.54
C ASP A 115 -3.66 8.58 -34.61
N GLN A 116 -3.63 9.80 -35.17
CA GLN A 116 -3.86 11.03 -34.44
C GLN A 116 -5.18 11.71 -34.82
N ASP A 117 -5.99 11.08 -35.65
CA ASP A 117 -7.29 11.56 -36.12
C ASP A 117 -8.41 10.83 -35.36
N PRO A 118 -8.90 11.38 -34.22
CA PRO A 118 -9.85 10.70 -33.36
C PRO A 118 -11.20 10.48 -34.04
N VAL A 119 -11.81 9.35 -33.71
CA VAL A 119 -13.19 9.01 -34.08
C VAL A 119 -14.15 9.67 -33.12
N LEU A 120 -15.12 10.41 -33.64
CA LEU A 120 -16.12 11.13 -32.85
C LEU A 120 -17.30 10.21 -32.51
N SER A 121 -17.80 10.32 -31.29
CA SER A 121 -18.89 9.51 -30.76
C SER A 121 -20.14 10.34 -30.44
N ALA A 122 -21.28 9.70 -30.37
CA ALA A 122 -22.53 10.34 -30.00
C ALA A 122 -22.45 11.11 -28.67
N GLY A 123 -23.00 12.31 -28.64
CA GLY A 123 -23.00 13.17 -27.45
C GLY A 123 -21.74 13.99 -27.23
N GLN A 124 -20.72 13.84 -28.06
CA GLN A 124 -19.56 14.73 -28.09
C GLN A 124 -19.87 16.00 -28.88
N GLN A 125 -19.23 17.12 -28.48
CA GLN A 125 -19.41 18.43 -29.09
C GLN A 125 -18.08 19.03 -29.48
N LEU A 126 -18.02 19.62 -30.67
CA LEU A 126 -16.89 20.41 -31.14
C LEU A 126 -17.35 21.87 -31.19
N VAL A 127 -16.73 22.72 -30.41
CA VAL A 127 -17.09 24.14 -30.25
C VAL A 127 -15.94 25.00 -30.75
N ALA A 128 -16.19 25.75 -31.82
CA ALA A 128 -15.22 26.69 -32.34
C ALA A 128 -15.01 27.87 -31.35
N PRO A 129 -13.78 28.35 -31.14
CA PRO A 129 -13.54 29.52 -30.33
C PRO A 129 -14.11 30.76 -30.96
N SER A 130 -14.36 31.80 -30.12
CA SER A 130 -14.68 33.12 -30.62
C SER A 130 -13.58 33.61 -31.59
N PRO A 131 -13.92 34.26 -32.72
CA PRO A 131 -12.96 34.53 -33.81
C PRO A 131 -11.85 35.53 -33.49
N GLN A 132 -11.77 36.08 -32.29
CA GLN A 132 -10.77 37.12 -31.95
C GLN A 132 -10.12 36.89 -30.57
N LEU A 133 -9.13 35.98 -30.55
CA LEU A 133 -8.24 35.82 -29.39
C LEU A 133 -7.12 36.91 -29.55
N LYS A 134 -7.05 37.88 -28.61
CA LYS A 134 -6.10 38.97 -28.65
C LYS A 134 -5.30 39.16 -27.35
N THR A 135 -5.72 38.54 -26.25
CA THR A 135 -5.09 38.71 -24.95
C THR A 135 -4.64 37.40 -24.35
N ILE A 136 -3.66 37.49 -23.44
CA ILE A 136 -3.19 36.40 -22.57
C ILE A 136 -3.62 36.75 -21.17
N ALA A 137 -4.08 35.76 -20.38
CA ALA A 137 -4.43 35.96 -18.99
C ALA A 137 -3.36 35.37 -18.07
N VAL A 138 -2.75 36.22 -17.24
CA VAL A 138 -1.86 35.84 -16.14
C VAL A 138 -2.70 35.73 -14.87
N VAL A 139 -2.73 34.57 -14.26
CA VAL A 139 -3.44 34.32 -13.01
C VAL A 139 -2.54 34.65 -11.84
N ARG A 140 -2.95 35.61 -11.00
CA ARG A 140 -2.25 36.02 -9.77
C ARG A 140 -2.48 35.02 -8.60
N PRO A 141 -1.63 35.01 -7.57
CA PRO A 141 -1.78 34.18 -6.40
C PRO A 141 -3.11 34.30 -5.63
N ASN A 142 -3.84 35.40 -5.84
CA ASN A 142 -5.17 35.68 -5.27
C ASN A 142 -6.32 35.31 -6.24
N GLY A 143 -6.04 34.67 -7.38
CA GLY A 143 -7.06 34.32 -8.38
C GLY A 143 -7.52 35.47 -9.30
N GLU A 144 -6.99 36.67 -9.13
CA GLU A 144 -7.28 37.78 -10.04
C GLU A 144 -6.60 37.55 -11.40
N LEU A 145 -7.29 37.91 -12.47
CA LEU A 145 -6.79 37.79 -13.83
C LEU A 145 -6.18 39.14 -14.29
N CYS A 146 -4.92 39.08 -14.71
CA CYS A 146 -4.27 40.16 -15.37
C CYS A 146 -4.22 39.90 -16.88
N HIS A 147 -4.90 40.70 -17.67
CA HIS A 147 -4.96 40.56 -19.13
C HIS A 147 -3.93 41.43 -19.79
N VAL A 148 -3.10 40.84 -20.64
CA VAL A 148 -2.08 41.53 -21.43
C VAL A 148 -2.32 41.25 -22.91
N ALA A 149 -2.20 42.30 -23.76
CA ALA A 149 -2.29 42.11 -25.20
C ALA A 149 -1.21 41.15 -25.70
N HIS A 150 -1.58 40.23 -26.56
CA HIS A 150 -0.62 39.33 -27.18
C HIS A 150 0.28 40.06 -28.17
N GLU A 151 1.58 39.80 -28.06
CA GLU A 151 2.59 40.30 -29.02
C GLU A 151 3.42 39.10 -29.50
N ALA A 152 3.52 38.91 -30.80
CA ALA A 152 4.28 37.81 -31.40
C ALA A 152 5.76 37.87 -31.00
N GLY A 153 6.36 36.73 -30.63
CA GLY A 153 7.75 36.65 -30.20
C GLY A 153 7.99 36.99 -28.75
N ARG A 154 6.93 37.34 -27.99
CA ARG A 154 7.05 37.71 -26.57
C ARG A 154 7.00 36.48 -25.67
N ALA A 155 8.01 36.34 -24.80
CA ALA A 155 8.14 35.21 -23.91
C ALA A 155 7.18 35.27 -22.71
N ALA A 156 6.89 34.11 -22.09
CA ALA A 156 6.03 34.01 -20.89
C ALA A 156 6.50 34.92 -19.74
N TRP A 157 7.81 35.12 -19.59
CA TRP A 157 8.42 36.00 -18.62
C TRP A 157 7.91 37.43 -18.71
N ASP A 158 7.82 38.00 -19.92
CA ASP A 158 7.42 39.41 -20.13
C ASP A 158 5.97 39.65 -19.72
N TYR A 159 5.08 38.64 -19.89
CA TYR A 159 3.69 38.71 -19.45
C TYR A 159 3.59 38.63 -17.92
N VAL A 160 4.41 37.79 -17.30
CA VAL A 160 4.43 37.65 -15.82
C VAL A 160 4.93 38.94 -15.16
N ILE A 161 6.01 39.56 -15.70
CA ILE A 161 6.52 40.85 -15.17
C ILE A 161 5.50 41.97 -15.36
N ALA A 162 4.85 42.03 -16.53
CA ALA A 162 3.83 43.06 -16.79
C ALA A 162 2.69 42.99 -15.75
N CYS A 163 2.38 41.82 -15.25
CA CYS A 163 1.32 41.62 -14.25
C CYS A 163 1.78 41.67 -12.79
N ALA A 164 3.06 41.41 -12.52
CA ALA A 164 3.61 41.34 -11.18
C ALA A 164 5.09 41.85 -11.13
N PRO A 165 5.33 43.16 -11.38
CA PRO A 165 6.68 43.69 -11.58
C PRO A 165 7.60 43.58 -10.33
N ASN A 166 7.01 43.50 -9.15
CA ASN A 166 7.75 43.47 -7.87
C ASN A 166 7.90 42.06 -7.28
N SER A 167 7.48 40.98 -7.98
CA SER A 167 7.57 39.63 -7.50
C SER A 167 8.63 38.83 -8.26
N THR A 168 9.31 37.93 -7.55
CA THR A 168 10.32 37.05 -8.11
C THR A 168 9.74 35.67 -8.33
N HIS A 169 9.90 35.13 -9.54
CA HIS A 169 9.42 33.82 -9.95
C HIS A 169 10.56 33.02 -10.58
N ASP A 170 10.57 31.71 -10.40
CA ASP A 170 11.54 30.80 -11.03
C ASP A 170 10.94 30.09 -12.25
N TRP A 171 9.65 29.82 -12.19
CA TRP A 171 8.93 29.04 -13.19
C TRP A 171 7.56 29.64 -13.47
N ALA A 172 7.15 29.59 -14.75
CA ALA A 172 5.78 29.78 -15.18
C ALA A 172 5.21 28.48 -15.76
N TRP A 173 3.92 28.30 -15.62
CA TRP A 173 3.16 27.23 -16.28
C TRP A 173 2.21 27.87 -17.27
N VAL A 174 2.26 27.40 -18.51
CA VAL A 174 1.47 27.92 -19.61
C VAL A 174 0.48 26.85 -20.07
N ALA A 175 -0.80 27.22 -20.17
CA ALA A 175 -1.80 26.40 -20.88
C ALA A 175 -2.16 27.10 -22.18
N GLN A 176 -1.86 26.48 -23.30
CA GLN A 176 -2.17 26.96 -24.62
C GLN A 176 -3.67 26.84 -24.94
N PRO A 177 -4.22 27.63 -25.88
CA PRO A 177 -5.62 27.55 -26.26
C PRO A 177 -6.06 26.16 -26.75
N ASP A 178 -5.14 25.36 -27.30
CA ASP A 178 -5.38 23.96 -27.72
C ASP A 178 -5.41 22.95 -26.57
N GLY A 179 -5.16 23.38 -25.31
CA GLY A 179 -5.16 22.57 -24.12
C GLY A 179 -3.80 21.95 -23.77
N ARG A 180 -2.74 22.19 -24.57
CA ARG A 180 -1.37 21.75 -24.17
C ARG A 180 -0.88 22.58 -22.99
N THR A 181 -0.16 21.94 -22.08
CA THR A 181 0.45 22.61 -20.94
C THR A 181 1.96 22.45 -20.96
N SER A 182 2.69 23.52 -20.63
CA SER A 182 4.15 23.49 -20.52
C SER A 182 4.60 24.20 -19.25
N ARG A 183 5.79 23.82 -18.75
CA ARG A 183 6.50 24.51 -17.69
C ARG A 183 7.72 25.20 -18.25
N VAL A 184 7.81 26.50 -18.06
CA VAL A 184 8.84 27.35 -18.64
C VAL A 184 9.67 27.98 -17.54
N GLY A 185 11.00 27.99 -17.71
CA GLY A 185 11.91 28.72 -16.82
C GLY A 185 11.81 30.22 -17.14
N ILE A 186 11.58 31.05 -16.10
CA ILE A 186 11.41 32.51 -16.27
C ILE A 186 12.36 33.33 -15.38
N ALA A 187 13.26 32.70 -14.64
CA ALA A 187 14.31 33.40 -13.92
C ALA A 187 15.56 33.56 -14.81
N PRO A 188 16.42 34.56 -14.56
CA PRO A 188 17.61 34.81 -15.37
C PRO A 188 18.56 33.60 -15.54
N TRP A 189 18.52 32.67 -14.63
CA TRP A 189 19.39 31.48 -14.64
C TRP A 189 18.81 30.24 -15.36
N ASN A 190 17.49 30.23 -15.65
CA ASN A 190 16.79 29.09 -16.28
C ASN A 190 15.88 29.49 -17.45
N ALA A 191 15.92 30.77 -17.90
CA ALA A 191 15.08 31.27 -18.98
C ALA A 191 15.46 30.61 -20.33
N HIS A 192 14.47 30.06 -21.01
CA HIS A 192 14.57 29.58 -22.37
C HIS A 192 13.47 30.20 -23.23
N SER A 193 13.82 30.58 -24.48
CA SER A 193 12.96 31.32 -25.41
C SER A 193 11.98 30.43 -26.21
N SER A 194 11.83 29.15 -25.88
CA SER A 194 11.20 28.17 -26.79
C SER A 194 9.68 28.03 -26.68
N ASP A 195 9.01 28.62 -25.68
CA ASP A 195 7.56 28.46 -25.51
C ASP A 195 6.85 29.83 -25.50
N GLU A 196 6.54 30.33 -26.70
CA GLU A 196 5.70 31.51 -26.87
C GLU A 196 4.24 31.20 -26.51
N PRO A 197 3.62 31.94 -25.57
CA PRO A 197 2.20 31.77 -25.25
C PRO A 197 1.34 32.30 -26.43
N ALA A 198 0.47 31.44 -26.97
CA ALA A 198 -0.44 31.84 -28.04
C ALA A 198 -1.58 32.75 -27.57
N PRO A 199 -2.21 33.55 -28.45
CA PRO A 199 -3.39 34.35 -28.11
C PRO A 199 -4.48 33.50 -27.46
N GLY A 200 -4.94 33.89 -26.26
CA GLY A 200 -5.88 33.09 -25.45
C GLY A 200 -5.24 32.12 -24.47
N ALA A 201 -3.90 32.11 -24.33
CA ALA A 201 -3.23 31.27 -23.33
C ALA A 201 -3.49 31.76 -21.90
N TRP A 202 -3.41 30.80 -20.95
CA TRP A 202 -3.34 31.05 -19.53
C TRP A 202 -1.90 30.94 -19.07
N ILE A 203 -1.46 31.82 -18.17
CA ILE A 203 -0.16 31.74 -17.50
C ILE A 203 -0.38 31.76 -15.99
N TRP A 204 0.22 30.81 -15.32
CA TRP A 204 0.31 30.75 -13.87
C TRP A 204 1.76 30.78 -13.43
N ALA A 205 2.11 31.69 -12.50
CA ALA A 205 3.44 31.74 -11.91
C ALA A 205 3.33 31.92 -10.38
N ALA A 206 3.74 30.92 -9.61
CA ALA A 206 3.81 31.02 -8.16
C ALA A 206 5.03 31.84 -7.76
N PRO A 207 4.91 32.81 -6.82
CA PRO A 207 6.05 33.58 -6.31
C PRO A 207 7.08 32.69 -5.60
N ARG A 208 8.36 33.07 -5.70
CA ARG A 208 9.45 32.42 -4.97
C ARG A 208 9.17 32.49 -3.45
N GLY A 209 9.31 31.36 -2.75
CA GLY A 209 9.03 31.28 -1.30
C GLY A 209 7.63 30.72 -0.96
N MET A 210 6.70 30.72 -1.92
CA MET A 210 5.38 30.08 -1.73
C MET A 210 5.41 28.60 -2.19
N THR A 211 6.17 27.78 -1.48
CA THR A 211 6.44 26.36 -1.88
C THR A 211 5.18 25.56 -2.11
N GLU A 212 4.14 25.74 -1.30
CA GLU A 212 2.88 25.01 -1.46
C GLU A 212 2.09 25.42 -2.72
N LEU A 213 2.19 26.69 -3.16
CA LEU A 213 1.62 27.13 -4.44
C LEU A 213 2.44 26.63 -5.62
N VAL A 214 3.77 26.57 -5.50
CA VAL A 214 4.63 25.92 -6.50
C VAL A 214 4.25 24.47 -6.67
N ASP A 215 4.03 23.74 -5.58
CA ASP A 215 3.62 22.34 -5.60
C ASP A 215 2.21 22.14 -6.21
N ALA A 216 1.30 23.10 -6.08
CA ALA A 216 -0.02 23.06 -6.68
C ALA A 216 -0.06 23.51 -8.15
N SER A 217 1.00 24.11 -8.66
CA SER A 217 1.04 24.81 -9.95
C SER A 217 0.67 23.92 -11.14
N GLU A 218 1.16 22.68 -11.15
CA GLU A 218 0.84 21.73 -12.21
C GLU A 218 -0.65 21.39 -12.24
N GLY A 219 -1.27 21.19 -11.07
CA GLY A 219 -2.72 20.97 -10.95
C GLY A 219 -3.53 22.17 -11.40
N ILE A 220 -3.10 23.38 -11.04
CA ILE A 220 -3.77 24.63 -11.45
C ILE A 220 -3.75 24.74 -12.98
N ILE A 221 -2.59 24.61 -13.61
CA ILE A 221 -2.49 24.80 -15.07
C ILE A 221 -3.20 23.69 -15.86
N LYS A 222 -3.15 22.45 -15.42
CA LYS A 222 -3.91 21.33 -16.01
C LYS A 222 -5.42 21.58 -15.94
N PHE A 223 -5.91 22.12 -14.83
CA PHE A 223 -7.31 22.47 -14.70
C PHE A 223 -7.68 23.68 -15.58
N LEU A 224 -6.83 24.70 -15.67
CA LEU A 224 -7.04 25.85 -16.57
C LEU A 224 -7.04 25.45 -18.05
N ALA A 225 -6.22 24.51 -18.46
CA ALA A 225 -6.22 23.95 -19.81
C ALA A 225 -7.60 23.37 -20.21
N THR A 226 -8.37 22.84 -19.24
CA THR A 226 -9.72 22.35 -19.50
C THR A 226 -10.75 23.46 -19.73
N GLN A 227 -10.45 24.70 -19.35
CA GLN A 227 -11.37 25.83 -19.51
C GLN A 227 -11.43 26.38 -20.96
N GLY A 228 -10.45 26.01 -21.79
CA GLY A 228 -10.30 26.57 -23.13
C GLY A 228 -9.53 27.89 -23.15
N PRO A 229 -9.66 28.72 -24.21
CA PRO A 229 -9.02 30.02 -24.26
C PRO A 229 -9.38 30.87 -23.05
N SER A 230 -8.43 31.69 -22.59
CA SER A 230 -8.67 32.63 -21.50
C SER A 230 -9.74 33.65 -21.87
N PRO A 231 -10.50 34.19 -20.88
CA PRO A 231 -11.47 35.25 -21.17
C PRO A 231 -10.84 36.40 -21.92
N GLN A 232 -11.53 36.92 -22.94
CA GLN A 232 -11.04 38.06 -23.73
C GLN A 232 -11.75 39.32 -23.28
N ILE A 233 -10.99 40.43 -23.14
CA ILE A 233 -11.57 41.75 -22.88
C ILE A 233 -11.78 42.45 -24.23
N ALA A 234 -13.03 42.79 -24.53
CA ALA A 234 -13.37 43.58 -25.71
C ALA A 234 -12.78 44.99 -25.59
N ALA A 235 -11.86 45.32 -26.52
CA ALA A 235 -11.23 46.65 -26.71
C ALA A 235 -10.35 47.18 -25.55
N LEU A 236 -9.06 46.83 -25.58
CA LEU A 236 -8.04 47.78 -25.15
C LEU A 236 -7.66 48.68 -26.34
N GLY A 237 -8.54 49.63 -26.66
CA GLY A 237 -8.15 50.80 -27.43
C GLY A 237 -7.42 51.81 -26.52
N ALA A 238 -6.15 52.07 -26.87
CA ALA A 238 -5.31 53.21 -26.44
C ALA A 238 -5.78 54.04 -25.22
N THR A 239 -5.19 53.73 -24.06
CA THR A 239 -4.71 54.78 -23.13
C THR A 239 -3.94 54.17 -21.97
N SER A 240 -2.66 54.10 -22.13
CA SER A 240 -1.67 53.87 -21.09
C SER A 240 -1.35 55.18 -20.36
N ALA A 241 -2.33 55.91 -19.84
CA ALA A 241 -2.02 57.11 -19.04
C ALA A 241 -3.21 57.68 -18.23
N ALA A 242 -3.98 56.86 -17.51
CA ALA A 242 -4.95 57.42 -16.59
C ALA A 242 -5.48 56.42 -15.57
N LEU A 243 -4.64 55.84 -14.72
CA LEU A 243 -5.08 55.18 -13.48
C LEU A 243 -4.07 55.35 -12.35
N ALA A 244 -3.61 56.60 -12.18
CA ALA A 244 -2.94 57.03 -10.97
C ALA A 244 -3.74 58.22 -10.40
N ALA A 245 -4.91 58.05 -9.88
CA ALA A 245 -5.57 58.91 -8.89
C ALA A 245 -7.06 58.56 -8.74
N ALA A 246 -7.40 57.77 -7.77
CA ALA A 246 -8.68 57.84 -7.08
C ALA A 246 -8.56 57.18 -5.70
N LYS A 247 -8.64 58.04 -4.70
CA LYS A 247 -8.75 57.74 -3.28
C LYS A 247 -10.14 57.15 -2.94
N PRO A 248 -10.32 56.43 -1.82
CA PRO A 248 -11.53 55.69 -1.50
C PRO A 248 -12.62 56.60 -0.88
N ALA A 249 -13.87 56.34 -1.20
CA ALA A 249 -15.02 56.87 -0.48
C ALA A 249 -15.96 55.76 -0.02
N ALA A 250 -16.21 55.86 1.26
CA ALA A 250 -17.25 55.47 2.17
C ALA A 250 -18.35 54.44 1.80
N ALA A 251 -18.58 53.61 2.80
CA ALA A 251 -19.69 52.66 2.98
C ALA A 251 -21.08 53.33 2.97
N ILE A 252 -22.07 52.67 2.36
CA ILE A 252 -23.48 52.84 2.72
C ILE A 252 -24.14 51.51 2.81
N ASN A 253 -24.66 51.23 4.00
CA ASN A 253 -25.63 50.20 4.32
C ASN A 253 -26.99 50.48 3.66
N THR A 254 -27.66 49.49 3.12
CA THR A 254 -29.12 49.43 3.20
C THR A 254 -29.59 47.98 3.05
N SER A 255 -30.44 47.66 3.99
CA SER A 255 -31.19 46.44 4.16
C SER A 255 -32.57 46.49 3.51
N ILE A 256 -33.11 45.22 3.21
CA ILE A 256 -34.57 44.83 3.26
C ILE A 256 -35.35 44.87 1.95
N PRO A 257 -36.42 44.09 1.80
CA PRO A 257 -36.95 42.87 2.48
C PRO A 257 -37.37 41.69 1.61
N VAL A 258 -37.68 40.63 2.35
CA VAL A 258 -38.30 39.36 2.00
C VAL A 258 -39.76 39.51 1.50
N SER A 259 -40.16 38.68 0.53
CA SER A 259 -41.54 38.16 0.51
C SER A 259 -41.58 36.75 -0.11
N VAL A 260 -42.44 35.99 0.44
CA VAL A 260 -42.72 34.62 0.70
C VAL A 260 -43.61 33.99 -0.38
N GLN A 261 -43.25 32.78 -0.83
CA GLN A 261 -43.95 31.48 -0.85
C GLN A 261 -44.77 31.11 -2.12
N PRO A 262 -45.23 29.79 -2.25
CA PRO A 262 -44.67 28.50 -1.83
C PRO A 262 -44.72 27.41 -2.95
N GLU A 263 -44.09 26.28 -2.81
CA GLU A 263 -44.64 24.93 -2.60
C GLU A 263 -43.59 23.81 -2.87
N SER A 264 -43.36 23.10 -1.88
CA SER A 264 -43.02 21.71 -1.58
C SER A 264 -42.63 20.75 -2.72
N VAL A 265 -41.35 20.41 -2.75
CA VAL A 265 -40.86 19.02 -2.97
C VAL A 265 -39.84 18.73 -1.89
N ILE A 266 -40.13 17.76 -1.04
CA ILE A 266 -39.24 17.27 0.03
C ILE A 266 -38.06 16.58 -0.64
N SER A 267 -36.98 17.31 -0.87
CA SER A 267 -35.63 16.70 -1.04
C SER A 267 -34.97 16.71 0.33
N VAL A 268 -34.78 15.52 0.90
CA VAL A 268 -33.96 15.34 2.10
C VAL A 268 -32.54 15.80 1.74
N ARG A 269 -32.23 17.06 2.08
CA ARG A 269 -30.81 17.50 2.10
C ARG A 269 -30.13 16.77 3.24
N PRO A 270 -28.94 16.18 3.02
CA PRO A 270 -28.09 15.78 4.13
C PRO A 270 -27.76 17.05 4.93
N ASP A 271 -28.00 16.99 6.22
CA ASP A 271 -27.77 18.05 7.19
C ASP A 271 -26.34 18.61 7.08
N ALA A 272 -26.20 19.82 6.55
CA ALA A 272 -24.94 20.52 6.36
C ALA A 272 -24.33 21.08 7.68
N SER A 273 -24.89 20.70 8.83
CA SER A 273 -24.49 21.19 10.15
C SER A 273 -23.94 20.11 11.09
N ALA A 274 -23.65 18.89 10.60
CA ALA A 274 -22.88 17.96 11.40
C ALA A 274 -21.43 18.47 11.49
N PRO A 275 -20.87 18.70 12.70
CA PRO A 275 -19.49 19.10 12.84
C PRO A 275 -18.61 18.05 12.14
N GLN A 276 -17.79 18.49 11.18
CA GLN A 276 -16.79 17.63 10.54
C GLN A 276 -15.78 17.24 11.61
N TYR A 277 -16.00 16.10 12.25
CA TYR A 277 -15.03 15.54 13.17
C TYR A 277 -13.75 15.21 12.43
N LYS A 278 -12.63 15.80 12.85
CA LYS A 278 -11.31 15.35 12.41
C LYS A 278 -11.21 13.85 12.66
N ALA A 279 -10.70 13.09 11.69
CA ALA A 279 -10.54 11.65 11.82
C ALA A 279 -9.88 11.28 13.16
N PRO A 280 -10.31 10.23 13.86
CA PRO A 280 -9.74 9.85 15.13
C PRO A 280 -8.27 9.51 14.96
N ARG A 281 -7.38 10.34 15.52
CA ARG A 281 -5.95 10.05 15.61
C ARG A 281 -5.74 9.12 16.80
N THR A 282 -4.94 8.08 16.60
CA THR A 282 -4.56 7.18 17.68
C THR A 282 -3.30 7.70 18.35
N SER A 283 -3.26 7.72 19.69
CA SER A 283 -2.08 8.01 20.47
C SER A 283 -1.66 6.79 21.28
N SER A 284 -0.34 6.55 21.41
CA SER A 284 0.19 5.42 22.16
C SER A 284 0.39 5.80 23.63
N ASN A 285 0.09 4.87 24.53
CA ASN A 285 0.49 4.97 25.93
C ASN A 285 1.89 4.37 26.16
N ASP A 286 2.37 4.38 27.39
CA ASP A 286 3.65 3.80 27.82
C ASP A 286 3.77 2.29 27.55
N TRP A 287 2.65 1.59 27.40
CA TRP A 287 2.55 0.16 27.08
C TRP A 287 2.49 -0.14 25.59
N GLY A 288 2.52 0.90 24.73
CA GLY A 288 2.49 0.80 23.26
C GLY A 288 1.10 0.66 22.65
N GLU A 289 0.08 0.27 23.44
CA GLU A 289 -1.29 0.21 22.96
C GLU A 289 -1.90 1.61 22.78
N THR A 290 -3.01 1.71 22.05
CA THR A 290 -3.74 2.98 21.97
C THR A 290 -4.30 3.33 23.34
N GLY A 291 -3.87 4.50 23.90
CA GLY A 291 -4.19 4.88 25.28
C GLY A 291 -3.75 6.29 25.65
N LEU A 292 -3.91 6.61 26.92
CA LEU A 292 -3.50 7.90 27.51
C LEU A 292 -2.00 7.90 27.84
N LEU A 293 -1.62 7.69 29.12
CA LEU A 293 -0.24 7.55 29.57
C LEU A 293 0.04 6.12 30.05
N GLN A 294 -0.61 5.67 31.11
CA GLN A 294 -0.54 4.30 31.63
C GLN A 294 -1.77 3.46 31.26
N THR A 295 -2.92 4.11 31.06
CA THR A 295 -4.20 3.44 30.86
C THR A 295 -4.57 3.31 29.38
N PRO A 296 -5.21 2.18 29.00
CA PRO A 296 -5.71 1.97 27.65
C PRO A 296 -6.97 2.81 27.38
N THR A 297 -7.23 3.08 26.11
CA THR A 297 -8.50 3.59 25.62
C THR A 297 -9.19 2.57 24.72
N ALA A 298 -10.48 2.75 24.45
CA ALA A 298 -11.21 1.92 23.50
C ALA A 298 -10.84 2.24 22.04
N ARG A 299 -10.08 3.30 21.79
CA ARG A 299 -9.71 3.73 20.45
C ARG A 299 -8.86 2.68 19.74
N MET A 300 -9.05 2.58 18.42
CA MET A 300 -8.35 1.68 17.51
C MET A 300 -7.79 2.46 16.34
N GLY A 301 -6.66 2.02 15.82
CA GLY A 301 -6.13 2.46 14.54
C GLY A 301 -6.93 1.91 13.35
N GLU A 302 -6.49 2.25 12.16
CA GLU A 302 -6.98 1.64 10.93
C GLU A 302 -6.32 0.28 10.70
N ALA A 303 -6.99 -0.59 9.95
CA ALA A 303 -6.37 -1.85 9.54
C ALA A 303 -5.06 -1.59 8.77
N GLY A 304 -4.00 -2.27 9.18
CA GLY A 304 -2.65 -2.06 8.65
C GLY A 304 -1.77 -1.13 9.49
N ASP A 305 -2.31 -0.42 10.48
CA ASP A 305 -1.48 0.40 11.37
C ASP A 305 -0.41 -0.44 12.06
N PHE A 306 0.81 0.05 11.99
CA PHE A 306 2.00 -0.48 12.64
C PHE A 306 2.63 0.64 13.47
N ARG A 307 2.90 0.35 14.73
CA ARG A 307 3.53 1.29 15.65
C ARG A 307 4.67 0.62 16.39
N THR A 308 5.81 1.29 16.44
CA THR A 308 6.88 0.93 17.36
C THR A 308 7.13 2.09 18.29
N SER A 309 7.25 1.83 19.59
CA SER A 309 7.50 2.89 20.56
C SER A 309 8.54 2.46 21.58
N ILE A 310 9.33 3.42 22.01
CA ILE A 310 10.20 3.30 23.19
C ILE A 310 9.75 4.32 24.21
N SER A 311 9.57 3.89 25.45
CA SER A 311 9.17 4.75 26.55
C SER A 311 10.01 4.46 27.80
N HIS A 312 10.21 5.49 28.61
CA HIS A 312 10.92 5.39 29.88
C HIS A 312 10.18 6.12 30.99
N VAL A 313 9.83 5.38 32.01
CA VAL A 313 9.41 5.89 33.33
C VAL A 313 10.08 5.06 34.42
N SER A 314 11.00 5.66 35.14
CA SER A 314 11.82 4.92 36.16
C SER A 314 10.97 4.06 37.08
N PRO A 315 11.29 2.74 37.27
CA PRO A 315 12.48 2.03 36.81
C PRO A 315 12.28 1.26 35.50
N TYR A 316 11.22 1.53 34.72
CA TYR A 316 10.83 0.76 33.54
C TYR A 316 11.23 1.47 32.24
N THR A 317 11.83 0.70 31.31
CA THR A 317 12.00 1.08 29.91
C THR A 317 11.28 0.04 29.05
N ARG A 318 10.38 0.47 28.18
CA ARG A 318 9.56 -0.42 27.34
C ARG A 318 9.85 -0.17 25.87
N LEU A 319 10.05 -1.25 25.13
CA LEU A 319 10.06 -1.28 23.68
C LEU A 319 8.82 -2.03 23.23
N ASN A 320 7.97 -1.39 22.46
CA ASN A 320 6.69 -1.94 22.03
C ASN A 320 6.63 -2.01 20.51
N VAL A 321 6.00 -3.06 20.00
CA VAL A 321 5.68 -3.25 18.57
C VAL A 321 4.22 -3.65 18.50
N MET A 322 3.37 -2.78 17.97
CA MET A 322 1.92 -2.94 17.91
C MET A 322 1.45 -3.00 16.46
N PHE A 323 0.48 -3.85 16.19
CA PHE A 323 -0.14 -4.06 14.89
C PHE A 323 -1.65 -3.91 14.99
N GLN A 324 -2.26 -3.40 13.93
CA GLN A 324 -3.71 -3.37 13.74
C GLN A 324 -4.07 -4.32 12.57
N PRO A 325 -4.09 -5.66 12.77
CA PRO A 325 -4.36 -6.58 11.68
C PRO A 325 -5.78 -6.46 11.12
N LEU A 326 -6.74 -6.04 11.95
CA LEU A 326 -8.16 -5.84 11.60
C LEU A 326 -8.67 -4.56 12.27
N ASP A 327 -9.67 -3.89 11.71
CA ASP A 327 -10.23 -2.64 12.26
C ASP A 327 -10.68 -2.73 13.72
N TRP A 328 -10.95 -3.94 14.18
CA TRP A 328 -11.47 -4.22 15.52
C TRP A 328 -10.48 -4.96 16.42
N MET A 329 -9.24 -5.23 15.94
CA MET A 329 -8.22 -5.98 16.67
C MET A 329 -6.89 -5.25 16.63
N GLU A 330 -6.36 -4.89 17.81
CA GLU A 330 -4.99 -4.44 18.03
C GLU A 330 -4.25 -5.56 18.76
N ALA A 331 -3.04 -5.88 18.33
CA ALA A 331 -2.19 -6.87 18.98
C ALA A 331 -0.73 -6.44 18.92
N GLY A 332 0.09 -6.87 19.84
CA GLY A 332 1.49 -6.49 19.82
C GLY A 332 2.36 -7.27 20.80
N PHE A 333 3.63 -6.94 20.68
CA PHE A 333 4.70 -7.47 21.52
C PHE A 333 5.34 -6.32 22.29
N ARG A 334 5.54 -6.54 23.61
CA ARG A 334 6.22 -5.60 24.48
C ARG A 334 7.42 -6.26 25.14
N TYR A 335 8.49 -5.50 25.20
CA TYR A 335 9.71 -5.85 25.93
C TYR A 335 9.96 -4.79 27.00
N THR A 336 9.91 -5.20 28.29
CA THR A 336 10.10 -4.30 29.43
C THR A 336 11.42 -4.60 30.12
N SER A 337 12.29 -3.64 30.24
CA SER A 337 13.50 -3.66 31.05
C SER A 337 13.22 -3.05 32.42
N ILE A 338 13.54 -3.74 33.52
CA ILE A 338 13.36 -3.33 34.91
C ILE A 338 14.73 -3.00 35.47
N SER A 339 15.13 -1.71 35.43
CA SER A 339 16.50 -1.28 35.66
C SER A 339 17.04 -1.56 37.08
N ASN A 340 16.17 -1.59 38.10
CA ASN A 340 16.51 -1.82 39.51
C ASN A 340 16.33 -3.28 39.97
N ARG A 341 16.21 -4.22 39.04
CA ARG A 341 16.18 -5.67 39.33
C ARG A 341 17.18 -6.36 38.42
N ALA A 342 18.05 -7.21 39.00
CA ALA A 342 18.97 -8.03 38.25
C ALA A 342 18.25 -9.17 37.52
N TYR A 343 18.76 -9.61 36.39
CA TYR A 343 18.20 -10.73 35.61
C TYR A 343 18.29 -12.05 36.39
N ALA A 344 19.45 -12.32 36.99
CA ALA A 344 19.68 -13.40 37.93
C ALA A 344 20.78 -13.00 38.93
N ALA A 345 20.83 -13.62 40.09
CA ALA A 345 21.82 -13.32 41.12
C ALA A 345 23.29 -13.49 40.67
N SER A 346 23.52 -14.31 39.64
CA SER A 346 24.84 -14.57 39.08
C SER A 346 25.23 -13.68 37.90
N THR A 347 24.28 -12.85 37.32
CA THR A 347 24.58 -12.00 36.19
C THR A 347 24.94 -10.60 36.61
N THR A 348 26.23 -10.23 36.52
CA THR A 348 26.67 -8.86 36.72
C THR A 348 26.27 -7.98 35.53
N GLY A 349 25.50 -6.92 35.77
CA GLY A 349 25.25 -5.85 34.82
C GLY A 349 24.00 -5.96 33.95
N GLN A 350 23.20 -7.04 33.99
CA GLN A 350 21.96 -7.15 33.25
C GLN A 350 20.73 -6.93 34.14
N SER A 351 19.85 -6.03 33.72
CA SER A 351 18.54 -5.81 34.38
C SER A 351 17.54 -6.91 34.00
N ASN A 352 16.57 -7.13 34.88
CA ASN A 352 15.48 -8.08 34.60
C ASN A 352 14.64 -7.63 33.40
N LYS A 353 14.11 -8.61 32.66
CA LYS A 353 13.39 -8.41 31.42
C LYS A 353 12.05 -9.13 31.42
N ASP A 354 11.01 -8.42 31.06
CA ASP A 354 9.68 -8.95 30.80
C ASP A 354 9.38 -8.97 29.29
N LYS A 355 8.72 -10.02 28.81
CA LYS A 355 8.29 -10.17 27.44
C LYS A 355 6.79 -10.48 27.44
N SER A 356 6.00 -9.70 26.73
CA SER A 356 4.56 -9.82 26.76
C SER A 356 3.95 -9.77 25.36
N ILE A 357 2.82 -10.45 25.20
CA ILE A 357 1.93 -10.33 24.04
C ILE A 357 0.64 -9.74 24.54
N ASP A 358 0.23 -8.63 23.93
CA ASP A 358 -0.96 -7.87 24.29
C ASP A 358 -1.99 -7.94 23.16
N VAL A 359 -3.28 -7.98 23.49
CA VAL A 359 -4.39 -8.03 22.54
C VAL A 359 -5.52 -7.14 23.02
N LYS A 360 -6.08 -6.32 22.13
CA LYS A 360 -7.28 -5.50 22.39
C LYS A 360 -8.29 -5.69 21.25
N LEU A 361 -9.56 -5.86 21.61
CA LEU A 361 -10.68 -6.16 20.71
C LEU A 361 -11.75 -5.09 20.89
N ARG A 362 -12.14 -4.41 19.80
CA ARG A 362 -13.27 -3.50 19.80
C ARG A 362 -14.58 -4.29 19.77
N LEU A 363 -15.42 -4.10 20.79
CA LEU A 363 -16.72 -4.75 20.91
C LEU A 363 -17.82 -3.91 20.27
N LEU A 364 -17.79 -2.58 20.48
CA LEU A 364 -18.78 -1.64 19.95
C LEU A 364 -18.08 -0.45 19.29
N ARG A 365 -18.62 0.02 18.17
CA ARG A 365 -18.21 1.28 17.53
C ARG A 365 -18.93 2.46 18.17
N GLU A 366 -18.27 3.60 18.24
CA GLU A 366 -18.90 4.84 18.66
C GLU A 366 -20.01 5.25 17.67
N SER A 367 -21.13 5.69 18.21
CA SER A 367 -22.22 6.31 17.47
C SER A 367 -22.64 7.62 18.15
N ALA A 368 -23.68 8.29 17.69
CA ALA A 368 -24.18 9.51 18.33
C ALA A 368 -24.47 9.30 19.84
N TYR A 369 -25.01 8.15 20.23
CA TYR A 369 -25.44 7.87 21.61
C TYR A 369 -24.61 6.82 22.34
N VAL A 370 -23.96 5.89 21.60
CA VAL A 370 -23.23 4.75 22.18
C VAL A 370 -21.72 5.04 22.16
N PRO A 371 -21.00 4.85 23.30
CA PRO A 371 -19.54 4.95 23.30
C PRO A 371 -18.88 3.80 22.53
N GLN A 372 -17.67 4.01 22.04
CA GLN A 372 -16.83 2.91 21.61
C GLN A 372 -16.43 2.07 22.82
N VAL A 373 -16.53 0.74 22.73
CA VAL A 373 -16.17 -0.17 23.81
C VAL A 373 -15.13 -1.16 23.31
N ALA A 374 -14.07 -1.38 24.11
CA ALA A 374 -13.03 -2.36 23.85
C ALA A 374 -12.74 -3.23 25.08
N LEU A 375 -12.43 -4.49 24.81
CA LEU A 375 -11.93 -5.49 25.76
C LEU A 375 -10.46 -5.73 25.46
N GLY A 376 -9.60 -5.67 26.48
CA GLY A 376 -8.17 -5.92 26.27
C GLY A 376 -7.55 -6.84 27.29
N PHE A 377 -6.42 -7.44 26.87
CA PHE A 377 -5.61 -8.36 27.63
C PHE A 377 -4.15 -7.93 27.49
N ARG A 378 -3.53 -7.50 28.59
CA ARG A 378 -2.09 -7.27 28.68
C ARG A 378 -1.42 -8.55 29.17
N ASP A 379 -0.27 -8.86 28.59
CA ASP A 379 0.56 -10.00 28.95
C ASP A 379 -0.21 -11.34 28.91
N LEU A 380 -0.99 -11.52 27.82
CA LEU A 380 -1.82 -12.70 27.57
C LEU A 380 -0.98 -13.98 27.39
N GLY A 381 0.19 -13.86 26.79
CA GLY A 381 1.04 -14.99 26.41
C GLY A 381 2.51 -14.78 26.76
N GLY A 382 2.84 -13.89 27.69
CA GLY A 382 4.20 -13.56 28.12
C GLY A 382 4.60 -14.21 29.45
N THR A 383 5.34 -13.45 30.25
CA THR A 383 5.78 -13.92 31.58
C THR A 383 4.66 -13.90 32.64
N GLY A 384 3.59 -13.15 32.39
CA GLY A 384 2.47 -12.95 33.30
C GLY A 384 2.74 -11.93 34.40
N LEU A 385 3.94 -11.30 34.42
CA LEU A 385 4.33 -10.33 35.47
C LEU A 385 3.40 -9.12 35.52
N PHE A 386 3.03 -8.59 34.36
CA PHE A 386 2.15 -7.41 34.24
C PHE A 386 0.76 -7.75 33.69
N SER A 387 0.31 -9.00 33.89
CA SER A 387 -0.95 -9.46 33.33
C SER A 387 -2.14 -8.66 33.86
N ALA A 388 -2.98 -8.20 32.93
CA ALA A 388 -4.19 -7.45 33.22
C ALA A 388 -5.26 -7.69 32.17
N GLU A 389 -6.51 -7.65 32.61
CA GLU A 389 -7.67 -7.59 31.75
C GLU A 389 -8.41 -6.26 31.98
N TYR A 390 -9.04 -5.73 30.94
CA TYR A 390 -9.80 -4.50 31.06
C TYR A 390 -10.96 -4.42 30.08
N LEU A 391 -11.99 -3.71 30.50
CA LEU A 391 -13.08 -3.24 29.64
C LEU A 391 -13.08 -1.71 29.70
N VAL A 392 -13.02 -1.03 28.56
CA VAL A 392 -12.93 0.43 28.49
C VAL A 392 -13.90 0.99 27.46
N ALA A 393 -14.51 2.12 27.80
CA ALA A 393 -15.41 2.87 26.93
C ALA A 393 -14.85 4.26 26.65
N ASN A 394 -14.99 4.72 25.41
CA ASN A 394 -14.61 6.08 25.00
C ASN A 394 -15.75 6.81 24.32
N LYS A 395 -15.91 8.08 24.65
CA LYS A 395 -16.88 8.97 24.03
C LYS A 395 -16.25 10.34 23.76
N ARG A 396 -16.40 10.80 22.52
CA ARG A 396 -15.87 12.10 22.09
C ARG A 396 -16.92 13.17 22.11
N TYR A 397 -16.55 14.36 22.60
CA TYR A 397 -17.32 15.59 22.54
C TYR A 397 -16.38 16.72 22.04
N GLY A 398 -16.52 17.09 20.77
CA GLY A 398 -15.63 18.06 20.14
C GLY A 398 -14.17 17.58 20.15
N ASP A 399 -13.29 18.39 20.69
CA ASP A 399 -11.85 18.10 20.80
C ASP A 399 -11.48 17.30 22.08
N LEU A 400 -12.46 16.96 22.91
CA LEU A 400 -12.28 16.16 24.12
C LEU A 400 -12.71 14.72 23.90
N ASP A 401 -11.83 13.77 24.22
CA ASP A 401 -12.12 12.33 24.17
C ASP A 401 -12.06 11.75 25.59
N PHE A 402 -13.21 11.42 26.15
CA PHE A 402 -13.35 10.88 27.48
C PHE A 402 -13.25 9.36 27.46
N SER A 403 -12.50 8.79 28.40
CA SER A 403 -12.37 7.36 28.61
C SER A 403 -12.74 6.98 30.04
N LEU A 404 -13.44 5.85 30.20
CA LEU A 404 -13.75 5.22 31.48
C LEU A 404 -13.65 3.71 31.32
N GLY A 405 -12.89 3.07 32.20
CA GLY A 405 -12.68 1.63 32.16
C GLY A 405 -12.68 0.99 33.53
N ILE A 406 -12.81 -0.32 33.51
CA ILE A 406 -12.61 -1.19 34.66
C ILE A 406 -11.47 -2.17 34.35
N GLY A 407 -10.51 -2.31 35.25
CA GLY A 407 -9.35 -3.18 35.11
C GLY A 407 -9.25 -4.22 36.23
N TRP A 408 -8.67 -5.35 35.87
CA TRP A 408 -8.28 -6.42 36.79
C TRP A 408 -6.79 -6.71 36.65
N GLY A 409 -6.23 -7.46 37.61
CA GLY A 409 -4.80 -7.76 37.60
C GLY A 409 -3.98 -6.50 37.82
N TYR A 410 -2.93 -6.27 37.02
CA TYR A 410 -2.05 -5.11 37.19
C TYR A 410 -2.79 -3.77 37.14
N LEU A 411 -3.73 -3.61 36.22
CA LEU A 411 -4.59 -2.42 36.13
C LEU A 411 -5.62 -2.28 37.27
N GLY A 412 -5.89 -3.38 37.97
CA GLY A 412 -6.88 -3.44 39.03
C GLY A 412 -6.29 -3.37 40.47
N ASN A 413 -4.96 -3.18 40.62
CA ASN A 413 -4.26 -3.33 41.90
C ASN A 413 -4.66 -2.31 42.97
N SER A 414 -5.23 -1.15 42.65
CA SER A 414 -5.69 -0.22 43.66
C SER A 414 -6.92 -0.73 44.43
N GLY A 415 -7.73 -1.62 43.79
CA GLY A 415 -8.91 -2.20 44.38
C GLY A 415 -9.95 -1.17 44.82
N ASN A 416 -10.06 -0.04 44.09
CA ASN A 416 -10.93 1.10 44.45
C ASN A 416 -12.41 0.80 44.26
N ILE A 417 -12.76 -0.33 43.62
CA ILE A 417 -14.13 -0.86 43.56
C ILE A 417 -14.15 -2.37 43.93
N ARG A 418 -15.30 -2.81 44.40
CA ARG A 418 -15.55 -4.25 44.55
C ARG A 418 -15.66 -4.89 43.18
N ASN A 419 -14.95 -6.03 42.97
CA ASN A 419 -15.03 -6.75 41.71
C ASN A 419 -16.50 -7.08 41.35
N PRO A 420 -17.06 -6.52 40.24
CA PRO A 420 -18.48 -6.72 39.89
C PRO A 420 -18.84 -8.19 39.65
N LEU A 421 -17.89 -9.00 39.18
CA LEU A 421 -18.12 -10.41 38.83
C LEU A 421 -18.30 -11.29 40.07
N LEU A 422 -18.06 -10.75 41.26
CA LEU A 422 -18.41 -11.44 42.52
C LEU A 422 -19.92 -11.64 42.68
N ALA A 423 -20.74 -10.83 42.02
CA ALA A 423 -22.18 -11.03 41.92
C ALA A 423 -22.54 -12.33 41.19
N LEU A 424 -21.70 -12.77 40.27
CA LEU A 424 -21.92 -14.00 39.49
C LEU A 424 -21.33 -15.25 40.17
N SER A 425 -20.13 -15.11 40.77
CA SER A 425 -19.49 -16.24 41.46
C SER A 425 -18.36 -15.81 42.38
N ASN A 426 -18.26 -16.47 43.54
CA ASN A 426 -17.12 -16.31 44.47
C ASN A 426 -15.77 -16.70 43.86
N ARG A 427 -15.74 -17.41 42.71
CA ARG A 427 -14.51 -17.74 41.99
C ARG A 427 -13.72 -16.52 41.53
N PHE A 428 -14.36 -15.35 41.40
CA PHE A 428 -13.71 -14.11 41.02
C PHE A 428 -13.04 -13.35 42.16
N ARG A 429 -13.08 -13.89 43.41
CA ARG A 429 -12.54 -13.21 44.58
C ARG A 429 -11.01 -13.16 44.61
N THR A 430 -10.33 -14.23 44.22
CA THR A 430 -8.89 -14.35 44.29
C THR A 430 -8.27 -14.63 42.94
N ARG A 431 -7.20 -13.89 42.59
CA ARG A 431 -6.38 -14.12 41.41
C ARG A 431 -5.23 -15.05 41.76
N THR A 432 -5.19 -16.21 41.14
CA THR A 432 -4.04 -17.13 41.27
C THR A 432 -2.98 -16.72 40.27
N VAL A 433 -1.86 -16.18 40.73
CA VAL A 433 -0.70 -15.92 39.88
C VAL A 433 0.07 -17.22 39.75
N SER A 434 0.12 -17.78 38.51
CA SER A 434 0.99 -18.91 38.22
C SER A 434 2.43 -18.39 38.09
N SER A 435 3.23 -18.54 39.13
CA SER A 435 4.63 -18.09 39.13
C SER A 435 5.61 -19.14 38.58
N ALA A 436 5.13 -20.30 38.15
CA ALA A 436 6.00 -21.44 37.89
C ALA A 436 6.41 -21.63 36.42
N THR A 437 5.61 -21.15 35.44
CA THR A 437 5.89 -21.33 34.02
C THR A 437 5.39 -20.12 33.22
N GLY A 438 6.29 -19.17 32.93
CA GLY A 438 5.99 -18.06 32.03
C GLY A 438 5.48 -18.57 30.67
N GLY A 439 4.57 -17.81 30.02
CA GLY A 439 4.10 -18.09 28.66
C GLY A 439 2.83 -18.91 28.52
N GLU A 440 2.19 -19.32 29.62
CA GLU A 440 0.83 -19.87 29.57
C GLU A 440 -0.21 -18.74 29.62
N ALA A 441 -1.20 -18.83 28.73
CA ALA A 441 -2.40 -18.03 28.88
C ALA A 441 -3.17 -18.55 30.10
N ASN A 442 -3.03 -17.87 31.24
CA ASN A 442 -3.68 -18.27 32.48
C ASN A 442 -5.16 -17.88 32.51
N PHE A 443 -5.98 -18.53 31.68
CA PHE A 443 -7.44 -18.29 31.63
C PHE A 443 -8.12 -18.39 33.00
N LYS A 444 -7.53 -19.15 33.94
CA LYS A 444 -8.08 -19.29 35.31
C LYS A 444 -7.88 -18.03 36.15
N ALA A 445 -7.00 -17.13 35.77
CA ALA A 445 -6.77 -15.85 36.45
C ALA A 445 -7.64 -14.70 35.92
N PHE A 446 -8.27 -14.85 34.76
CA PHE A 446 -8.94 -13.75 34.09
C PHE A 446 -10.11 -13.19 34.90
N PHE A 447 -10.16 -11.84 34.98
CA PHE A 447 -11.19 -11.05 35.67
C PHE A 447 -11.31 -11.34 37.19
N ARG A 448 -10.30 -11.92 37.78
CA ARG A 448 -10.25 -12.29 39.20
C ARG A 448 -9.40 -11.33 40.02
N GLY A 449 -9.69 -11.32 41.36
CA GLY A 449 -9.00 -10.50 42.32
C GLY A 449 -9.57 -9.08 42.41
N PRO A 450 -8.77 -8.10 42.90
CA PRO A 450 -9.18 -6.72 42.98
C PRO A 450 -9.51 -6.13 41.63
N ALA A 451 -10.45 -5.19 41.61
CA ALA A 451 -10.83 -4.44 40.42
C ALA A 451 -10.72 -2.95 40.68
N SER A 452 -10.37 -2.19 39.65
CA SER A 452 -10.27 -0.73 39.75
C SER A 452 -10.91 -0.04 38.56
N LEU A 453 -11.53 1.09 38.83
CA LEU A 453 -11.85 2.06 37.82
C LEU A 453 -10.60 2.82 37.43
N PHE A 454 -10.49 3.14 36.14
CA PHE A 454 -9.48 3.99 35.54
C PHE A 454 -10.10 4.79 34.40
N GLY A 455 -9.45 5.84 33.96
CA GLY A 455 -9.93 6.61 32.81
C GLY A 455 -9.27 7.96 32.72
N GLY A 456 -9.82 8.85 31.90
CA GLY A 456 -9.26 10.15 31.71
C GLY A 456 -9.83 10.89 30.52
N VAL A 457 -9.11 11.92 30.11
CA VAL A 457 -9.47 12.75 28.95
C VAL A 457 -8.25 13.07 28.10
N GLU A 458 -8.42 12.95 26.82
CA GLU A 458 -7.49 13.44 25.82
C GLU A 458 -8.08 14.71 25.19
N TRP A 459 -7.34 15.81 25.26
CA TRP A 459 -7.72 17.09 24.68
C TRP A 459 -6.80 17.41 23.50
N ARG A 460 -7.39 17.49 22.32
CA ARG A 460 -6.75 18.00 21.12
C ARG A 460 -6.76 19.51 21.18
N THR A 461 -5.59 20.09 21.40
CA THR A 461 -5.48 21.53 21.50
C THR A 461 -5.78 22.19 20.15
N PRO A 462 -6.08 23.51 20.14
CA PRO A 462 -6.18 24.27 18.89
C PRO A 462 -4.90 24.24 18.04
N TRP A 463 -3.74 24.02 18.67
CA TRP A 463 -2.48 23.78 17.97
C TRP A 463 -2.39 22.29 17.61
N ASP A 464 -2.69 21.98 16.35
CA ASP A 464 -2.93 20.63 15.82
C ASP A 464 -1.88 19.55 16.22
N PRO A 465 -0.53 19.83 16.28
CA PRO A 465 0.46 18.85 16.70
C PRO A 465 0.40 18.48 18.19
N LEU A 466 -0.26 19.28 19.05
CA LEU A 466 -0.23 19.08 20.48
C LEU A 466 -1.53 18.48 21.01
N THR A 467 -1.38 17.40 21.78
CA THR A 467 -2.47 16.76 22.53
C THR A 467 -2.12 16.74 24.01
N VAL A 468 -3.04 17.12 24.88
CA VAL A 468 -2.92 17.05 26.35
C VAL A 468 -3.67 15.85 26.85
N LYS A 469 -3.08 15.11 27.79
CA LYS A 469 -3.64 13.91 28.39
C LYS A 469 -3.73 14.09 29.91
N LEU A 470 -4.89 13.84 30.47
CA LEU A 470 -5.13 13.76 31.91
C LEU A 470 -5.74 12.39 32.21
N GLU A 471 -5.18 11.70 33.18
CA GLU A 471 -5.53 10.32 33.46
C GLU A 471 -5.65 10.06 34.96
N TYR A 472 -6.63 9.23 35.33
CA TYR A 472 -6.77 8.60 36.65
C TYR A 472 -6.40 7.12 36.52
N GLU A 473 -5.42 6.68 37.29
CA GLU A 473 -4.83 5.36 37.14
C GLU A 473 -5.41 4.33 38.12
N GLY A 474 -5.64 3.10 37.66
CA GLY A 474 -6.18 2.00 38.46
C GLY A 474 -5.13 1.18 39.21
N ASN A 475 -3.82 1.44 39.08
CA ASN A 475 -2.75 0.82 39.85
C ASN A 475 -2.27 1.73 40.97
N ASN A 476 -1.90 1.17 42.10
CA ASN A 476 -1.34 1.89 43.27
C ASN A 476 0.14 1.56 43.53
N TYR A 477 0.76 0.71 42.72
CA TYR A 477 2.16 0.30 42.73
C TYR A 477 2.64 -0.33 44.07
N LYS A 478 1.73 -0.76 44.92
CA LYS A 478 2.03 -1.43 46.20
C LYS A 478 2.27 -2.93 46.07
N ASN A 479 1.83 -3.50 44.93
CA ASN A 479 1.93 -4.93 44.62
C ASN A 479 2.64 -5.13 43.27
N GLU A 480 3.76 -4.46 43.07
CA GLU A 480 4.57 -4.58 41.87
C GLU A 480 5.22 -5.98 41.76
N PRO A 481 5.34 -6.50 40.53
CA PRO A 481 6.04 -7.75 40.28
C PRO A 481 7.43 -7.77 40.90
N GLN A 482 7.89 -8.94 41.39
CA GLN A 482 9.19 -9.14 42.01
C GLN A 482 9.43 -8.20 43.20
N GLN A 483 8.36 -7.85 43.92
CA GLN A 483 8.43 -6.94 45.09
C GLN A 483 9.06 -5.56 44.77
N ASN A 484 8.92 -5.12 43.53
CA ASN A 484 9.46 -3.85 43.03
C ASN A 484 8.53 -2.67 43.34
N ASN A 485 7.96 -2.64 44.54
CA ASN A 485 6.95 -1.66 44.93
C ASN A 485 7.46 -0.22 44.74
N GLN A 486 6.60 0.64 44.25
CA GLN A 486 6.90 2.05 43.96
C GLN A 486 6.01 2.97 44.80
N VAL A 487 6.51 4.17 45.06
CA VAL A 487 5.73 5.21 45.75
C VAL A 487 4.88 5.97 44.74
N GLN A 488 3.57 5.96 44.93
CA GLN A 488 2.63 6.80 44.23
C GLN A 488 2.18 7.95 45.13
N ARG A 489 2.48 9.20 44.73
CA ARG A 489 2.04 10.42 45.44
C ARG A 489 0.67 10.92 44.99
N SER A 490 0.29 10.60 43.74
CA SER A 490 -0.99 10.96 43.14
C SER A 490 -1.45 9.84 42.18
N PRO A 491 -2.74 9.48 42.21
CA PRO A 491 -3.30 8.60 41.20
C PRO A 491 -3.61 9.33 39.85
N PHE A 492 -3.40 10.65 39.78
CA PHE A 492 -3.58 11.43 38.58
C PHE A 492 -2.24 11.61 37.86
N ASN A 493 -2.22 11.31 36.56
CA ASN A 493 -1.11 11.53 35.66
C ASN A 493 -1.50 12.61 34.65
N ILE A 494 -0.53 13.44 34.27
CA ILE A 494 -0.70 14.48 33.25
C ILE A 494 0.42 14.40 32.23
N GLY A 495 0.11 14.55 30.95
CA GLY A 495 1.12 14.51 29.90
C GLY A 495 0.71 15.22 28.61
N LEU A 496 1.70 15.31 27.75
CA LEU A 496 1.61 15.97 26.46
C LEU A 496 2.11 14.98 25.39
N GLU A 497 1.43 14.93 24.26
CA GLU A 497 1.93 14.27 23.05
C GLU A 497 2.14 15.34 21.98
N TYR A 498 3.38 15.46 21.51
CA TYR A 498 3.73 16.32 20.38
C TYR A 498 3.98 15.48 19.14
N ARG A 499 3.14 15.64 18.14
CA ARG A 499 3.23 14.95 16.87
C ARG A 499 4.06 15.78 15.88
N TYR A 500 5.32 15.41 15.74
CA TYR A 500 6.25 16.06 14.83
C TYR A 500 5.86 15.84 13.35
N SER A 501 5.39 14.64 13.05
CA SER A 501 4.88 14.25 11.72
C SER A 501 3.82 13.16 11.90
N PRO A 502 3.09 12.76 10.86
CA PRO A 502 2.13 11.66 10.97
C PRO A 502 2.72 10.36 11.48
N GLY A 503 3.97 10.11 11.16
CA GLY A 503 4.69 8.90 11.55
C GLY A 503 5.55 9.05 12.81
N VAL A 504 5.67 10.23 13.43
CA VAL A 504 6.58 10.47 14.56
C VAL A 504 5.89 11.29 15.63
N ALA A 505 5.78 10.74 16.85
CA ALA A 505 5.22 11.42 18.00
C ALA A 505 6.15 11.30 19.22
N PHE A 506 6.26 12.38 19.99
CA PHE A 506 6.97 12.44 21.27
C PHE A 506 5.95 12.60 22.39
N THR A 507 6.10 11.82 23.46
CA THR A 507 5.26 11.91 24.63
C THR A 507 6.10 12.29 25.84
N ALA A 508 5.61 13.20 26.67
CA ALA A 508 6.20 13.51 27.96
C ALA A 508 5.10 13.67 29.01
N GLY A 509 5.34 13.21 30.24
CA GLY A 509 4.33 13.27 31.29
C GLY A 509 4.91 13.21 32.69
N LEU A 510 4.08 13.60 33.66
CA LEU A 510 4.31 13.39 35.08
C LEU A 510 3.35 12.30 35.57
N GLU A 511 3.91 11.19 35.99
CA GLU A 511 3.17 10.03 36.46
C GLU A 511 3.37 9.82 37.97
N ARG A 512 2.39 9.20 38.62
CA ARG A 512 2.41 8.88 40.05
C ARG A 512 2.65 10.08 40.95
N GLY A 513 2.56 11.31 40.38
CA GLY A 513 2.90 12.57 41.05
C GLY A 513 4.39 12.75 41.43
N ASN A 514 5.29 11.86 40.96
CA ASN A 514 6.73 11.89 41.29
C ASN A 514 7.66 11.29 40.24
N LYS A 515 7.16 10.88 39.07
CA LYS A 515 7.98 10.28 38.01
C LYS A 515 7.74 10.99 36.68
N VAL A 516 8.83 11.31 36.01
CA VAL A 516 8.79 11.82 34.64
C VAL A 516 8.78 10.64 33.67
N MET A 517 7.86 10.66 32.73
CA MET A 517 7.77 9.74 31.59
C MET A 517 8.19 10.46 30.33
N VAL A 518 8.95 9.78 29.48
CA VAL A 518 9.26 10.22 28.12
C VAL A 518 9.08 9.06 27.14
N GLY A 519 8.59 9.36 25.94
CA GLY A 519 8.33 8.35 24.92
C GLY A 519 8.53 8.88 23.51
N LEU A 520 8.90 7.99 22.61
CA LEU A 520 8.96 8.18 21.17
C LEU A 520 8.15 7.08 20.51
N THR A 521 7.24 7.47 19.64
CA THR A 521 6.42 6.54 18.83
C THR A 521 6.68 6.79 17.34
N LEU A 522 6.99 5.72 16.63
CA LEU A 522 7.07 5.68 15.17
C LEU A 522 5.87 4.88 14.66
N SER A 523 5.13 5.43 13.70
CA SER A 523 3.92 4.79 13.17
C SER A 523 3.85 4.89 11.66
N THR A 524 3.25 3.88 11.05
CA THR A 524 2.94 3.84 9.62
C THR A 524 1.74 2.92 9.38
N ASN A 525 1.04 3.09 8.26
CA ASN A 525 0.03 2.12 7.86
C ASN A 525 0.59 1.22 6.76
N MET A 526 0.83 -0.05 7.10
CA MET A 526 1.41 -1.04 6.20
C MET A 526 0.47 -1.44 5.06
N ALA A 527 -0.85 -1.32 5.23
CA ALA A 527 -1.82 -1.64 4.19
C ALA A 527 -1.87 -0.57 3.08
N SER A 528 -1.51 0.67 3.41
CA SER A 528 -1.46 1.79 2.47
C SER A 528 -0.06 2.08 1.92
N MET A 529 0.95 1.31 2.34
CA MET A 529 2.32 1.47 1.82
C MET A 529 2.33 1.25 0.31
N ARG A 530 2.69 2.29 -0.45
CA ARG A 530 2.75 2.26 -1.91
C ARG A 530 3.87 3.16 -2.38
N ALA A 531 4.76 2.60 -3.20
CA ALA A 531 5.71 3.40 -3.94
C ALA A 531 5.13 3.73 -5.33
N SER A 532 5.19 4.98 -5.75
CA SER A 532 5.00 5.34 -7.16
C SER A 532 6.02 4.60 -8.02
N LYS A 533 5.63 4.16 -9.21
CA LYS A 533 6.45 3.36 -10.13
C LYS A 533 7.03 4.14 -11.33
N PRO A 534 7.58 5.37 -11.17
CA PRO A 534 8.07 6.16 -12.31
C PRO A 534 9.28 5.53 -13.00
N ALA A 535 9.97 4.58 -12.34
CA ALA A 535 11.11 3.88 -12.91
C ALA A 535 10.72 2.62 -13.70
N ASP A 536 9.46 2.19 -13.64
CA ASP A 536 8.96 1.11 -14.49
C ASP A 536 8.76 1.63 -15.92
N PRO A 537 9.07 0.84 -16.96
CA PRO A 537 8.84 1.24 -18.33
C PRO A 537 7.34 1.47 -18.59
N PRO A 538 6.95 2.54 -19.28
CA PRO A 538 5.55 2.74 -19.66
C PRO A 538 5.09 1.62 -20.60
N PRO A 539 3.77 1.31 -20.68
CA PRO A 539 3.25 0.34 -21.63
C PRO A 539 3.70 0.68 -23.07
N PRO A 540 3.91 -0.32 -23.94
CA PRO A 540 4.14 -0.05 -25.35
C PRO A 540 2.99 0.78 -25.92
N ARG A 541 3.28 1.62 -26.90
CA ARG A 541 2.21 2.33 -27.62
C ARG A 541 1.26 1.31 -28.25
N PHE A 542 -0.01 1.48 -27.95
CA PHE A 542 -1.06 0.64 -28.50
C PHE A 542 -1.39 1.06 -29.94
N THR A 543 -1.42 0.09 -30.84
CA THR A 543 -1.92 0.25 -32.22
C THR A 543 -3.01 -0.79 -32.44
N PRO A 544 -4.16 -0.44 -33.00
CA PRO A 544 -5.25 -1.40 -33.28
C PRO A 544 -4.85 -2.50 -34.26
N GLU A 545 -3.88 -2.21 -35.14
CA GLU A 545 -3.48 -3.08 -36.23
C GLU A 545 -2.21 -3.85 -35.92
N ALA A 546 -2.12 -5.07 -36.42
CA ALA A 546 -0.91 -5.88 -36.30
C ALA A 546 0.24 -5.29 -37.14
N PRO A 547 1.51 -5.48 -36.73
CA PRO A 547 2.64 -4.92 -37.45
C PRO A 547 2.84 -5.53 -38.84
N ALA A 548 3.24 -4.69 -39.80
CA ALA A 548 3.60 -5.13 -41.13
C ALA A 548 4.91 -5.94 -41.17
N ASN A 549 5.87 -5.60 -40.26
CA ASN A 549 7.17 -6.24 -40.13
C ASN A 549 7.44 -6.61 -38.68
N PRO A 550 7.14 -7.85 -38.27
CA PRO A 550 7.41 -8.31 -36.90
C PRO A 550 8.91 -8.40 -36.62
N PRO A 551 9.37 -7.93 -35.41
CA PRO A 551 10.80 -7.85 -35.10
C PRO A 551 11.47 -9.20 -34.78
N GLY A 552 10.71 -10.29 -34.71
CA GLY A 552 11.20 -11.62 -34.33
C GLY A 552 11.14 -11.90 -32.83
N TRP A 553 10.90 -13.16 -32.47
CA TRP A 553 10.63 -13.60 -31.11
C TRP A 553 11.76 -13.35 -30.11
N ALA A 554 13.01 -13.26 -30.55
CA ALA A 554 14.14 -12.94 -29.69
C ALA A 554 14.05 -11.52 -29.12
N ALA A 555 13.70 -10.53 -29.98
CA ALA A 555 13.54 -9.15 -29.57
C ALA A 555 12.28 -8.99 -28.66
N THR A 556 11.17 -9.66 -29.02
CA THR A 556 9.95 -9.72 -28.23
C THR A 556 10.22 -10.26 -26.82
N ALA A 557 10.94 -11.38 -26.71
CA ALA A 557 11.29 -11.97 -25.42
C ALA A 557 12.18 -11.05 -24.56
N ALA A 558 13.15 -10.39 -25.19
CA ALA A 558 14.02 -9.43 -24.50
C ALA A 558 13.24 -8.23 -23.96
N GLU A 559 12.30 -7.70 -24.74
CA GLU A 559 11.49 -6.57 -24.32
C GLU A 559 10.47 -6.95 -23.24
N ILE A 560 9.81 -8.10 -23.34
CA ILE A 560 8.94 -8.61 -22.26
C ILE A 560 9.74 -8.68 -20.96
N GLN A 561 10.95 -9.25 -21.00
CA GLN A 561 11.79 -9.34 -19.80
C GLN A 561 12.20 -7.96 -19.25
N ALA A 562 12.56 -7.03 -20.12
CA ALA A 562 12.95 -5.68 -19.70
C ALA A 562 11.81 -4.91 -19.03
N ARG A 563 10.57 -5.12 -19.49
CA ARG A 563 9.38 -4.44 -18.97
C ARG A 563 8.79 -5.07 -17.70
N THR A 564 8.81 -6.41 -17.66
CA THR A 564 8.08 -7.16 -16.61
C THR A 564 9.00 -7.76 -15.56
N GLU A 565 10.31 -7.86 -15.83
CA GLU A 565 11.27 -8.68 -15.09
C GLU A 565 10.94 -10.18 -15.08
N TRP A 566 9.91 -10.60 -15.83
CA TRP A 566 9.58 -12.00 -16.03
C TRP A 566 10.52 -12.65 -17.05
N THR A 567 10.95 -13.85 -16.77
CA THR A 567 11.83 -14.56 -17.69
C THR A 567 11.00 -15.30 -18.73
N VAL A 568 11.09 -14.87 -19.99
CA VAL A 568 10.56 -15.62 -21.12
C VAL A 568 11.50 -16.77 -21.43
N GLN A 569 10.99 -17.99 -21.42
CA GLN A 569 11.77 -19.20 -21.71
C GLN A 569 11.68 -19.61 -23.18
N ARG A 570 10.48 -19.46 -23.77
CA ARG A 570 10.21 -19.86 -25.15
C ARG A 570 9.08 -19.04 -25.72
N ILE A 571 9.14 -18.76 -27.01
CA ILE A 571 8.01 -18.26 -27.82
C ILE A 571 7.90 -19.12 -29.08
N ALA A 572 6.71 -19.62 -29.39
CA ALA A 572 6.46 -20.40 -30.58
C ALA A 572 5.06 -20.11 -31.15
N ALA A 573 4.95 -19.95 -32.45
CA ALA A 573 3.66 -19.88 -33.14
C ALA A 573 3.20 -21.27 -33.54
N GLN A 574 1.91 -21.57 -33.36
CA GLN A 574 1.29 -22.81 -33.76
C GLN A 574 -0.13 -22.51 -34.28
N GLY A 575 -0.31 -22.66 -35.61
CA GLY A 575 -1.57 -22.24 -36.24
C GLY A 575 -1.80 -20.73 -36.10
N ASP A 576 -2.94 -20.36 -35.55
CA ASP A 576 -3.34 -18.98 -35.30
C ASP A 576 -3.04 -18.54 -33.85
N SER A 577 -2.22 -19.28 -33.11
CA SER A 577 -1.91 -19.04 -31.72
C SER A 577 -0.40 -18.85 -31.51
N ALA A 578 -0.03 -17.87 -30.67
CA ALA A 578 1.34 -17.69 -30.18
C ALA A 578 1.44 -18.09 -28.71
N HIS A 579 2.32 -19.06 -28.45
CA HIS A 579 2.57 -19.61 -27.13
C HIS A 579 3.80 -18.94 -26.51
N VAL A 580 3.68 -18.46 -25.28
CA VAL A 580 4.76 -17.83 -24.51
C VAL A 580 4.93 -18.55 -23.19
N TRP A 581 6.12 -19.13 -22.95
CA TRP A 581 6.45 -19.79 -21.67
C TRP A 581 7.18 -18.80 -20.79
N ILE A 582 6.61 -18.53 -19.62
CA ILE A 582 7.03 -17.48 -18.69
C ILE A 582 7.37 -18.11 -17.34
N THR A 583 8.52 -17.74 -16.78
CA THR A 583 8.79 -17.86 -15.35
C THR A 583 8.62 -16.48 -14.73
N GLU A 584 7.61 -16.35 -13.86
CA GLU A 584 7.37 -15.08 -13.18
C GLU A 584 8.42 -14.81 -12.09
N SER A 585 8.70 -13.55 -11.85
CA SER A 585 9.29 -13.10 -10.59
C SER A 585 8.17 -12.94 -9.57
N HIS A 586 8.45 -13.15 -8.30
CA HIS A 586 7.48 -12.87 -7.24
C HIS A 586 7.11 -11.40 -7.26
N THR A 587 6.05 -11.07 -7.96
CA THR A 587 5.46 -9.73 -7.99
C THR A 587 4.06 -9.79 -7.40
N VAL A 588 3.66 -8.71 -6.75
CA VAL A 588 2.29 -8.55 -6.23
C VAL A 588 1.34 -8.22 -7.38
N TYR A 589 1.80 -7.47 -8.39
CA TYR A 589 0.98 -6.90 -9.47
C TYR A 589 1.06 -7.74 -10.76
N ARG A 590 0.66 -9.02 -10.69
CA ARG A 590 0.71 -9.94 -11.83
C ARG A 590 -0.10 -9.47 -13.01
N GLU A 591 -1.31 -8.94 -12.73
CA GLU A 591 -2.21 -8.43 -13.76
C GLU A 591 -1.55 -7.39 -14.65
N ALA A 592 -0.96 -6.37 -14.04
CA ALA A 592 -0.27 -5.31 -14.78
C ALA A 592 0.89 -5.87 -15.64
N ARG A 593 1.55 -6.95 -15.19
CA ARG A 593 2.60 -7.61 -15.97
C ARG A 593 2.04 -8.39 -17.15
N VAL A 594 0.91 -9.07 -16.98
CA VAL A 594 0.20 -9.75 -18.06
C VAL A 594 -0.16 -8.75 -19.15
N GLN A 595 -0.72 -7.59 -18.79
CA GLN A 595 -1.07 -6.55 -19.75
C GLN A 595 0.16 -6.04 -20.54
N GLN A 596 1.31 -5.89 -19.88
CA GLN A 596 2.58 -5.56 -20.54
C GLN A 596 3.01 -6.66 -21.54
N VAL A 597 2.92 -7.94 -21.14
CA VAL A 597 3.26 -9.06 -22.03
C VAL A 597 2.36 -9.06 -23.26
N ILE A 598 1.03 -8.95 -23.08
CA ILE A 598 0.07 -8.96 -24.17
C ILE A 598 0.27 -7.76 -25.12
N ALA A 599 0.54 -6.58 -24.57
CA ALA A 599 0.80 -5.39 -25.37
C ALA A 599 2.05 -5.55 -26.27
N VAL A 600 3.13 -6.13 -25.74
CA VAL A 600 4.34 -6.44 -26.54
C VAL A 600 4.04 -7.52 -27.58
N MET A 601 3.33 -8.59 -27.19
CA MET A 601 2.95 -9.68 -28.09
C MET A 601 2.06 -9.16 -29.23
N HIS A 602 1.08 -8.30 -28.92
CA HIS A 602 0.18 -7.70 -29.92
C HIS A 602 0.97 -6.85 -30.92
N ARG A 603 1.92 -6.03 -30.44
CA ARG A 603 2.75 -5.18 -31.29
C ARG A 603 3.66 -5.99 -32.21
N ASP A 604 4.17 -7.15 -31.76
CA ASP A 604 5.24 -7.89 -32.42
C ASP A 604 4.74 -9.12 -33.20
N ALA A 605 3.55 -9.66 -32.88
CA ALA A 605 3.03 -10.87 -33.53
C ALA A 605 2.38 -10.58 -34.87
N PRO A 606 2.60 -11.44 -35.89
CA PRO A 606 1.93 -11.31 -37.19
C PRO A 606 0.41 -11.23 -37.11
N ALA A 607 -0.23 -10.68 -38.14
CA ALA A 607 -1.69 -10.57 -38.24
C ALA A 607 -2.41 -11.92 -38.20
N SER A 608 -1.76 -13.00 -38.65
CA SER A 608 -2.31 -14.36 -38.60
C SER A 608 -2.52 -14.92 -37.20
N ILE A 609 -1.86 -14.35 -36.19
CA ILE A 609 -2.00 -14.76 -34.78
C ILE A 609 -3.23 -14.11 -34.20
N LYS A 610 -4.18 -14.93 -33.78
CA LYS A 610 -5.46 -14.53 -33.15
C LYS A 610 -5.45 -14.71 -31.65
N HIS A 611 -4.67 -15.64 -31.12
CA HIS A 611 -4.65 -15.98 -29.69
C HIS A 611 -3.24 -15.90 -29.13
N PHE A 612 -3.12 -15.34 -27.92
CA PHE A 612 -1.90 -15.39 -27.12
C PHE A 612 -2.11 -16.39 -25.98
N ILE A 613 -1.22 -17.37 -25.86
CA ILE A 613 -1.31 -18.44 -24.85
C ILE A 613 -0.09 -18.33 -23.94
N LEU A 614 -0.33 -17.87 -22.73
CA LEU A 614 0.71 -17.68 -21.71
C LEU A 614 0.78 -18.93 -20.83
N HIS A 615 1.95 -19.60 -20.83
CA HIS A 615 2.23 -20.74 -19.97
C HIS A 615 3.10 -20.30 -18.81
N TYR A 616 2.55 -20.35 -17.60
CA TYR A 616 3.25 -20.00 -16.37
C TYR A 616 3.99 -21.22 -15.83
N ASN A 617 5.31 -21.12 -15.80
CA ASN A 617 6.18 -22.18 -15.34
C ASN A 617 7.06 -21.69 -14.18
N GLU A 618 7.22 -22.51 -13.14
CA GLU A 618 8.20 -22.28 -12.09
C GLU A 618 9.05 -23.55 -11.93
N ARG A 619 10.35 -23.42 -12.15
CA ARG A 619 11.31 -24.52 -12.00
C ARG A 619 10.86 -25.83 -12.67
N GLY A 620 10.41 -25.75 -13.93
CA GLY A 620 9.92 -26.88 -14.71
C GLY A 620 8.50 -27.35 -14.35
N LEU A 621 7.86 -26.80 -13.33
CA LEU A 621 6.47 -27.05 -13.03
C LEU A 621 5.58 -26.19 -13.92
N ALA A 622 4.70 -26.81 -14.69
CA ALA A 622 3.62 -26.09 -15.39
C ALA A 622 2.51 -25.80 -14.37
N LEU A 623 2.29 -24.51 -14.08
CA LEU A 623 1.39 -24.09 -13.01
C LEU A 623 0.03 -23.66 -13.50
N HIS A 624 -0.01 -22.93 -14.64
CA HIS A 624 -1.23 -22.40 -15.23
C HIS A 624 -1.02 -22.07 -16.71
N THR A 625 -2.10 -22.09 -17.47
CA THR A 625 -2.13 -21.62 -18.87
C THR A 625 -3.27 -20.64 -19.04
N GLN A 626 -2.96 -19.44 -19.51
CA GLN A 626 -3.91 -18.38 -19.79
C GLN A 626 -4.01 -18.16 -21.30
N VAL A 627 -5.23 -18.07 -21.82
CA VAL A 627 -5.48 -17.78 -23.23
C VAL A 627 -6.12 -16.42 -23.34
N VAL A 628 -5.59 -15.58 -24.21
CA VAL A 628 -6.10 -14.23 -24.50
C VAL A 628 -6.45 -14.14 -25.96
N ASP A 629 -7.71 -13.80 -26.27
CA ASP A 629 -8.14 -13.47 -27.64
C ASP A 629 -7.62 -12.08 -27.99
N ARG A 630 -6.87 -12.00 -29.10
CA ARG A 630 -6.24 -10.74 -29.54
C ARG A 630 -7.27 -9.69 -29.91
N SER A 631 -8.34 -10.09 -30.60
CA SER A 631 -9.37 -9.14 -31.07
C SER A 631 -10.20 -8.58 -29.93
N GLU A 632 -10.54 -9.43 -28.96
CA GLU A 632 -11.23 -9.04 -27.74
C GLU A 632 -10.36 -8.10 -26.89
N TRP A 633 -9.07 -8.45 -26.70
CA TRP A 633 -8.13 -7.61 -25.98
C TRP A 633 -7.95 -6.24 -26.64
N VAL A 634 -7.81 -6.19 -27.98
CA VAL A 634 -7.72 -4.95 -28.75
C VAL A 634 -8.99 -4.10 -28.57
N THR A 635 -10.17 -4.73 -28.70
CA THR A 635 -11.45 -4.03 -28.54
C THR A 635 -11.59 -3.39 -27.17
N VAL A 636 -11.21 -4.12 -26.13
CA VAL A 636 -11.23 -3.66 -24.73
C VAL A 636 -10.31 -2.45 -24.55
N HIS A 637 -9.05 -2.55 -25.00
CA HIS A 637 -8.07 -1.49 -24.82
C HIS A 637 -8.33 -0.28 -25.69
N TYR A 638 -8.98 -0.45 -26.82
CA TYR A 638 -9.39 0.64 -27.69
C TYR A 638 -10.64 1.37 -27.19
N GLN A 639 -11.59 0.65 -26.56
CA GLN A 639 -12.85 1.20 -26.04
C GLN A 639 -12.74 1.69 -24.60
N ALA A 640 -11.78 1.21 -23.83
CA ALA A 640 -11.65 1.58 -22.43
C ALA A 640 -11.22 3.05 -22.30
N GLN A 641 -12.11 3.87 -21.78
CA GLN A 641 -11.93 5.30 -21.62
C GLN A 641 -11.57 5.70 -20.19
N THR A 642 -11.72 4.79 -19.22
CA THR A 642 -11.41 5.05 -17.82
C THR A 642 -10.61 3.91 -17.18
N PRO A 643 -9.75 4.20 -16.19
CA PRO A 643 -9.04 3.16 -15.44
C PRO A 643 -9.97 2.16 -14.71
N ALA A 644 -11.20 2.56 -14.38
CA ALA A 644 -12.20 1.70 -13.77
C ALA A 644 -12.83 0.74 -14.79
N GLU A 645 -13.07 1.19 -15.99
CA GLU A 645 -13.59 0.38 -17.12
C GLU A 645 -12.53 -0.60 -17.60
N LEU A 646 -11.26 -0.15 -17.71
CA LEU A 646 -10.12 -1.03 -17.97
C LEU A 646 -10.03 -2.16 -16.93
N ARG A 647 -10.14 -1.87 -15.64
CA ARG A 647 -10.11 -2.91 -14.59
C ARG A 647 -11.31 -3.85 -14.64
N ALA A 648 -12.48 -3.35 -14.90
CA ALA A 648 -13.69 -4.18 -15.02
C ALA A 648 -13.63 -5.09 -16.24
N THR A 649 -12.95 -4.65 -17.30
CA THR A 649 -12.80 -5.40 -18.53
C THR A 649 -11.65 -6.40 -18.42
N ASP A 650 -10.53 -6.02 -17.81
CA ASP A 650 -9.43 -6.94 -17.49
C ASP A 650 -9.90 -8.09 -16.57
N GLN A 651 -10.85 -7.82 -15.65
CA GLN A 651 -11.47 -8.89 -14.85
C GLN A 651 -12.37 -9.82 -15.70
N ARG A 652 -12.96 -9.34 -16.79
CA ARG A 652 -13.76 -10.17 -17.70
C ARG A 652 -12.89 -11.01 -18.62
N ASP A 653 -11.71 -10.53 -19.00
CA ASP A 653 -10.75 -11.28 -19.81
C ASP A 653 -10.26 -12.57 -19.13
N TYR A 654 -10.40 -12.67 -17.80
CA TYR A 654 -10.15 -13.90 -17.03
C TYR A 654 -11.37 -14.82 -16.91
N ALA A 655 -12.54 -14.40 -17.32
CA ALA A 655 -13.67 -15.32 -17.42
C ALA A 655 -13.40 -16.28 -18.59
N PRO A 656 -13.39 -17.60 -18.37
CA PRO A 656 -13.09 -18.53 -19.44
C PRO A 656 -14.09 -18.36 -20.59
N PRO A 657 -13.66 -18.16 -21.85
CA PRO A 657 -14.55 -18.18 -22.99
C PRO A 657 -15.30 -19.50 -23.03
N ARG A 658 -16.48 -19.52 -23.66
CA ARG A 658 -17.26 -20.75 -23.85
C ARG A 658 -16.38 -21.83 -24.49
N GLY A 659 -16.14 -22.94 -23.78
CA GLY A 659 -15.27 -24.05 -24.19
C GLY A 659 -13.99 -24.22 -23.41
N ARG A 660 -13.71 -23.36 -22.39
CA ARG A 660 -12.63 -23.56 -21.41
C ARG A 660 -13.16 -24.30 -20.19
N THR A 661 -12.29 -25.08 -19.55
CA THR A 661 -12.57 -25.65 -18.23
C THR A 661 -12.67 -24.53 -17.19
N GLU A 662 -13.37 -24.76 -16.06
CA GLU A 662 -13.48 -23.82 -14.93
C GLU A 662 -12.11 -23.37 -14.39
N ASP A 663 -11.05 -24.11 -14.70
CA ASP A 663 -9.66 -23.84 -14.28
C ASP A 663 -8.94 -22.85 -15.21
N GLY A 664 -9.57 -22.34 -16.26
CA GLY A 664 -8.94 -21.46 -17.26
C GLY A 664 -7.97 -22.19 -18.18
N LEU A 665 -7.97 -23.52 -18.21
CA LEU A 665 -7.19 -24.32 -19.12
C LEU A 665 -7.90 -24.40 -20.47
N TYR A 666 -7.20 -23.97 -21.53
CA TYR A 666 -7.63 -24.29 -22.90
C TYR A 666 -7.28 -25.75 -23.17
N VAL A 667 -8.31 -26.60 -23.27
CA VAL A 667 -8.15 -27.92 -23.84
C VAL A 667 -8.36 -27.75 -25.35
N PRO A 668 -7.32 -27.84 -26.20
CA PRO A 668 -7.55 -27.91 -27.63
C PRO A 668 -8.48 -29.10 -27.88
N ALA A 669 -9.53 -28.91 -28.64
CA ALA A 669 -10.37 -30.01 -29.08
C ALA A 669 -9.42 -31.09 -29.63
N SER A 670 -9.43 -32.26 -29.00
CA SER A 670 -8.64 -33.38 -29.50
C SER A 670 -8.98 -33.54 -30.96
N PRO A 671 -8.00 -33.58 -31.87
CA PRO A 671 -8.32 -33.84 -33.28
C PRO A 671 -9.03 -35.15 -33.30
N GLN A 672 -10.33 -35.12 -33.62
CA GLN A 672 -11.05 -36.32 -33.94
C GLN A 672 -10.27 -36.99 -35.07
N ARG A 673 -9.67 -38.13 -34.79
CA ARG A 673 -9.15 -39.01 -35.83
C ARG A 673 -10.33 -39.43 -36.71
N THR A 674 -10.57 -38.65 -37.75
CA THR A 674 -11.36 -39.14 -38.89
C THR A 674 -10.55 -40.30 -39.52
N PRO A 675 -11.17 -41.40 -39.86
CA PRO A 675 -10.54 -42.50 -40.59
C PRO A 675 -9.99 -41.91 -41.88
N THR A 676 -8.71 -42.05 -42.11
CA THR A 676 -8.01 -41.67 -43.31
C THR A 676 -8.51 -42.47 -44.52
N ASP A 677 -9.17 -41.77 -45.41
CA ASP A 677 -9.37 -42.24 -46.79
C ASP A 677 -8.05 -41.93 -47.55
N PRO A 678 -7.38 -42.91 -48.19
CA PRO A 678 -6.04 -42.76 -48.71
C PRO A 678 -5.97 -42.16 -50.13
N THR A 679 -7.00 -41.47 -50.61
CA THR A 679 -7.00 -40.88 -51.98
C THR A 679 -7.46 -39.44 -52.03
N ALA A 680 -6.74 -38.53 -51.35
CA ALA A 680 -6.89 -37.11 -51.64
C ALA A 680 -5.50 -36.47 -51.72
N THR A 681 -5.00 -36.30 -52.91
CA THR A 681 -3.88 -35.43 -53.29
C THR A 681 -4.30 -33.98 -53.02
N ALA A 682 -3.91 -33.45 -51.89
CA ALA A 682 -4.10 -32.03 -51.57
C ALA A 682 -3.00 -31.18 -52.22
N THR A 683 -3.38 -30.46 -53.27
CA THR A 683 -2.62 -29.30 -53.75
C THR A 683 -2.71 -28.19 -52.71
N ALA A 684 -1.69 -28.07 -51.87
CA ALA A 684 -1.55 -26.95 -50.95
C ALA A 684 -1.11 -25.70 -51.76
N SER A 685 -1.90 -24.66 -51.76
CA SER A 685 -1.48 -23.31 -52.15
C SER A 685 -0.51 -22.79 -51.07
N PRO A 686 0.65 -22.27 -51.44
CA PRO A 686 1.55 -21.65 -50.46
C PRO A 686 0.96 -20.33 -49.97
N SER A 687 0.53 -20.25 -48.73
CA SER A 687 0.31 -18.98 -48.07
C SER A 687 1.70 -18.39 -47.74
N ASP A 688 2.09 -17.36 -48.43
CA ASP A 688 3.33 -16.58 -48.21
C ASP A 688 3.28 -15.75 -46.93
N THR A 689 3.08 -16.37 -45.78
CA THR A 689 3.34 -15.73 -44.49
C THR A 689 4.65 -16.32 -43.94
N PRO A 690 5.69 -15.53 -43.74
CA PRO A 690 6.96 -16.06 -43.21
C PRO A 690 6.68 -16.66 -41.82
N ALA A 691 6.85 -17.97 -41.72
CA ALA A 691 6.72 -18.70 -40.47
C ALA A 691 7.81 -18.20 -39.53
N MET A 692 7.44 -17.49 -38.46
CA MET A 692 8.40 -17.04 -37.45
C MET A 692 9.05 -18.26 -36.77
N THR A 693 10.36 -18.35 -36.84
CA THR A 693 11.11 -19.43 -36.20
C THR A 693 10.89 -19.44 -34.71
N PRO A 694 10.56 -20.60 -34.09
CA PRO A 694 10.45 -20.69 -32.64
C PRO A 694 11.73 -20.21 -31.97
N TRP A 695 11.58 -19.42 -30.90
CA TRP A 695 12.69 -18.95 -30.08
C TRP A 695 12.67 -19.62 -28.72
N GLU A 696 13.83 -20.06 -28.24
CA GLU A 696 14.00 -20.65 -26.93
C GLU A 696 15.26 -20.08 -26.28
N ARG A 697 15.11 -19.70 -25.00
CA ARG A 697 16.21 -19.18 -24.20
C ARG A 697 17.18 -20.30 -23.86
N ARG A 698 18.45 -20.06 -24.08
CA ARG A 698 19.49 -20.92 -23.55
C ARG A 698 19.48 -20.84 -22.02
N THR A 699 19.12 -21.92 -21.33
CA THR A 699 19.06 -21.97 -19.87
C THR A 699 20.47 -21.78 -19.29
N GLU A 700 20.62 -20.76 -18.46
CA GLU A 700 21.83 -20.61 -17.63
C GLU A 700 21.83 -21.72 -16.58
N ARG A 701 22.80 -22.59 -16.62
CA ARG A 701 22.93 -23.72 -15.69
C ARG A 701 23.44 -23.28 -14.32
N LEU A 702 24.30 -22.27 -14.27
CA LEU A 702 24.86 -21.74 -13.03
C LEU A 702 24.46 -20.31 -12.83
N THR A 703 23.82 -20.05 -11.70
CA THR A 703 23.54 -18.69 -11.21
C THR A 703 24.20 -18.52 -9.86
N PHE A 704 24.74 -17.33 -9.60
CA PHE A 704 25.31 -16.99 -8.30
C PHE A 704 24.90 -15.59 -7.90
N GLY A 705 24.93 -15.32 -6.60
CA GLY A 705 24.60 -14.03 -6.04
C GLY A 705 25.38 -13.76 -4.76
N LEU A 706 25.62 -12.46 -4.50
CA LEU A 706 26.19 -11.99 -3.25
C LEU A 706 25.17 -11.04 -2.61
N THR A 707 24.85 -11.29 -1.36
CA THR A 707 23.92 -10.47 -0.61
C THR A 707 24.47 -10.15 0.78
N PRO A 708 24.20 -8.95 1.33
CA PRO A 708 24.50 -8.70 2.74
C PRO A 708 23.66 -9.63 3.61
N SER A 709 24.25 -10.17 4.68
CA SER A 709 23.55 -10.96 5.68
C SER A 709 23.52 -10.21 7.00
N PHE A 710 22.32 -10.19 7.61
CA PHE A 710 22.13 -9.60 8.94
C PHE A 710 21.32 -10.57 9.79
N SER A 711 21.79 -10.79 11.01
CA SER A 711 21.09 -11.58 12.01
C SER A 711 21.15 -10.87 13.36
N GLN A 712 20.07 -10.97 14.14
CA GLN A 712 19.98 -10.34 15.45
C GLN A 712 19.23 -11.21 16.46
N ILE A 713 19.63 -11.09 17.71
CA ILE A 713 18.92 -11.67 18.86
C ILE A 713 18.64 -10.51 19.83
N LEU A 714 17.36 -10.28 20.10
CA LEU A 714 16.91 -9.21 20.99
C LEU A 714 16.54 -9.74 22.37
N GLY A 715 16.95 -9.04 23.39
CA GLY A 715 16.54 -9.29 24.78
C GLY A 715 17.08 -10.58 25.37
N GLY A 716 18.29 -10.99 24.98
CA GLY A 716 19.00 -12.09 25.60
C GLY A 716 19.55 -11.74 27.00
N PRO A 717 19.91 -12.78 27.80
CA PRO A 717 20.54 -12.55 29.11
C PRO A 717 21.88 -11.85 29.04
N ASP A 718 22.66 -12.06 27.96
CA ASP A 718 24.03 -11.56 27.80
C ASP A 718 24.07 -10.11 27.32
N ALA A 719 23.17 -9.75 26.42
CA ALA A 719 23.06 -8.39 25.87
C ALA A 719 21.65 -8.11 25.38
N PHE A 720 21.25 -6.84 25.38
CA PHE A 720 19.98 -6.41 24.80
C PHE A 720 19.90 -6.73 23.31
N LEU A 721 20.99 -6.46 22.58
CA LEU A 721 21.12 -6.75 21.17
C LEU A 721 22.42 -7.52 20.92
N LEU A 722 22.30 -8.76 20.49
CA LEU A 722 23.37 -9.49 19.81
C LEU A 722 23.12 -9.37 18.31
N TYR A 723 24.17 -9.02 17.54
CA TYR A 723 24.04 -8.84 16.11
C TYR A 723 25.22 -9.43 15.35
N GLN A 724 24.95 -9.76 14.09
CA GLN A 724 25.91 -10.22 13.13
C GLN A 724 25.65 -9.52 11.80
N LEU A 725 26.70 -8.99 11.19
CA LEU A 725 26.73 -8.49 9.83
C LEU A 725 27.70 -9.32 9.02
N GLY A 726 27.37 -9.64 7.79
CA GLY A 726 28.19 -10.45 6.94
C GLY A 726 27.79 -10.41 5.47
N VAL A 727 28.34 -11.33 4.72
CA VAL A 727 28.01 -11.54 3.31
C VAL A 727 27.59 -12.98 3.10
N SER A 728 26.50 -13.18 2.37
CA SER A 728 26.02 -14.48 1.91
C SER A 728 26.29 -14.63 0.41
N ALA A 729 27.11 -15.62 0.06
CA ALA A 729 27.30 -16.05 -1.32
C ALA A 729 26.37 -17.24 -1.59
N THR A 730 25.52 -17.12 -2.60
CA THR A 730 24.59 -18.18 -3.01
C THR A 730 24.91 -18.65 -4.42
N ALA A 731 24.76 -19.94 -4.67
CA ALA A 731 24.90 -20.52 -5.99
C ALA A 731 23.78 -21.53 -6.23
N GLU A 732 23.29 -21.57 -7.46
CA GLU A 732 22.36 -22.59 -7.91
C GLU A 732 22.87 -23.18 -9.22
N TYR A 733 23.02 -24.51 -9.25
CA TYR A 733 23.37 -25.24 -10.46
C TYR A 733 22.21 -26.14 -10.89
N ARG A 734 21.72 -25.91 -12.12
CA ARG A 734 20.58 -26.65 -12.70
C ARG A 734 21.05 -27.76 -13.63
N PHE A 735 20.75 -28.99 -13.26
CA PHE A 735 20.94 -30.16 -14.13
C PHE A 735 19.86 -30.22 -15.21
N THR A 736 18.59 -29.98 -14.79
CA THR A 736 17.41 -29.86 -15.64
C THR A 736 16.55 -28.69 -15.12
N PRO A 737 15.55 -28.22 -15.84
CA PRO A 737 14.62 -27.21 -15.32
C PRO A 737 13.99 -27.57 -13.96
N SER A 738 13.78 -28.87 -13.69
CA SER A 738 13.13 -29.38 -12.47
C SER A 738 14.08 -30.02 -11.45
N THR A 739 15.39 -30.04 -11.72
CA THR A 739 16.42 -30.63 -10.83
C THR A 739 17.60 -29.70 -10.68
N TRP A 740 17.93 -29.28 -9.46
CA TRP A 740 19.01 -28.33 -9.20
C TRP A 740 19.65 -28.54 -7.83
N VAL A 741 20.86 -28.01 -7.65
CA VAL A 741 21.52 -27.88 -6.37
C VAL A 741 21.59 -26.42 -5.98
N ASN A 742 21.17 -26.11 -4.73
CA ASN A 742 21.41 -24.83 -4.08
C ASN A 742 22.57 -24.94 -3.09
N ALA A 743 23.46 -23.97 -3.09
CA ALA A 743 24.50 -23.80 -2.09
C ALA A 743 24.46 -22.37 -1.52
N ALA A 744 24.72 -22.23 -0.23
CA ALA A 744 24.89 -20.93 0.42
C ALA A 744 26.09 -20.97 1.35
N LEU A 745 26.97 -19.96 1.26
CA LEU A 745 28.08 -19.71 2.15
C LEU A 745 27.91 -18.38 2.84
N ASN A 746 27.90 -18.35 4.17
CA ASN A 746 27.78 -17.13 4.96
C ASN A 746 29.12 -16.79 5.60
N TRP A 747 29.64 -15.61 5.33
CA TRP A 747 30.82 -15.07 5.95
C TRP A 747 30.45 -13.94 6.89
N ARG A 748 30.64 -14.19 8.20
CA ARG A 748 30.43 -13.22 9.26
C ARG A 748 31.64 -12.28 9.34
N LEU A 749 31.39 -10.97 9.12
CA LEU A 749 32.40 -9.92 9.09
C LEU A 749 32.49 -9.17 10.42
N LEU A 750 31.33 -8.70 10.92
CA LEU A 750 31.20 -7.92 12.13
C LEU A 750 30.13 -8.55 13.03
N ASP A 751 30.43 -8.64 14.31
CA ASP A 751 29.52 -9.16 15.34
C ASP A 751 29.91 -8.66 16.74
N ASN A 752 29.02 -8.86 17.72
CA ASN A 752 29.30 -8.72 19.14
C ASN A 752 29.08 -10.05 19.89
N PHE A 753 29.36 -11.16 19.23
CA PHE A 753 29.14 -12.52 19.75
C PHE A 753 30.17 -12.96 20.80
N ASP A 754 31.20 -12.15 21.05
CA ASP A 754 32.03 -12.23 22.27
C ASP A 754 31.18 -12.20 23.55
N LYS A 755 30.05 -11.47 23.50
CA LYS A 755 29.08 -11.38 24.61
C LYS A 755 28.13 -12.55 24.67
N PHE A 756 28.03 -13.41 23.64
CA PHE A 756 27.04 -14.49 23.57
C PHE A 756 27.54 -15.71 24.32
N THR A 757 27.31 -15.75 25.62
CA THR A 757 27.74 -16.81 26.55
C THR A 757 26.60 -17.74 26.97
N TYR A 758 25.35 -17.27 26.94
CA TYR A 758 24.20 -17.99 27.42
C TYR A 758 23.75 -19.09 26.46
N THR A 759 23.61 -20.30 26.97
CA THR A 759 22.92 -21.40 26.31
C THR A 759 21.67 -21.75 27.10
N ALA A 760 20.50 -21.65 26.49
CA ALA A 760 19.22 -21.89 27.14
C ALA A 760 19.15 -23.32 27.68
N PRO A 761 18.67 -23.58 28.93
CA PRO A 761 18.45 -24.93 29.42
C PRO A 761 17.35 -25.62 28.60
N SER A 762 17.48 -26.94 28.41
CA SER A 762 16.47 -27.73 27.70
C SER A 762 16.39 -29.12 28.30
N ASN A 763 15.14 -29.60 28.47
CA ASN A 763 14.84 -30.98 28.87
C ASN A 763 14.46 -31.85 27.67
N LEU A 764 14.57 -31.33 26.47
CA LEU A 764 14.33 -31.99 25.18
C LEU A 764 15.62 -32.12 24.39
N PRO A 765 15.67 -32.98 23.36
CA PRO A 765 16.75 -32.94 22.39
C PRO A 765 16.94 -31.52 21.88
N ARG A 766 18.17 -30.98 21.92
CA ARG A 766 18.50 -29.61 21.58
C ARG A 766 18.53 -29.43 20.07
N VAL A 767 17.44 -28.99 19.51
CA VAL A 767 17.25 -28.80 18.06
C VAL A 767 17.24 -27.33 17.64
N ARG A 768 17.09 -26.40 18.62
CA ARG A 768 17.16 -24.93 18.41
C ARG A 768 17.98 -24.24 19.51
N THR A 769 18.04 -24.77 20.72
CA THR A 769 18.73 -24.14 21.86
C THR A 769 20.26 -24.18 21.78
N TYR A 770 20.85 -24.89 20.82
CA TYR A 770 22.27 -24.76 20.45
C TYR A 770 22.59 -23.52 19.60
N GLN A 771 21.71 -22.52 19.61
CA GLN A 771 21.87 -21.32 18.75
C GLN A 771 23.22 -20.63 18.95
N ARG A 772 23.72 -20.55 20.19
CA ARG A 772 25.03 -19.97 20.48
C ARG A 772 26.14 -20.73 19.76
N GLU A 773 26.19 -22.04 19.95
CA GLU A 773 27.21 -22.91 19.37
C GLU A 773 27.25 -22.79 17.84
N TYR A 774 26.10 -22.83 17.16
CA TYR A 774 26.02 -22.65 15.71
C TYR A 774 26.38 -21.23 15.26
N ALA A 775 26.10 -20.21 16.07
CA ALA A 775 26.39 -18.83 15.72
C ALA A 775 27.87 -18.47 15.94
N THR A 776 28.56 -19.08 16.94
CA THR A 776 29.88 -18.62 17.37
C THR A 776 31.04 -19.49 16.89
N THR A 777 30.83 -20.78 16.56
CA THR A 777 31.90 -21.75 16.30
C THR A 777 32.75 -21.37 15.08
N LYS A 778 32.15 -20.98 13.97
CA LYS A 778 32.87 -20.58 12.74
C LYS A 778 32.42 -19.24 12.21
N ARG A 779 33.30 -18.48 11.55
CA ARG A 779 32.94 -17.25 10.85
C ARG A 779 32.47 -17.50 9.42
N LEU A 780 32.97 -18.58 8.78
CA LEU A 780 32.52 -19.04 7.47
C LEU A 780 31.72 -20.32 7.68
N THR A 781 30.46 -20.31 7.26
CA THR A 781 29.52 -21.41 7.42
C THR A 781 28.78 -21.70 6.12
N MET A 782 28.30 -22.94 5.95
CA MET A 782 27.51 -23.38 4.81
C MET A 782 26.13 -23.77 5.29
N PRO A 783 25.18 -22.82 5.46
CA PRO A 783 23.84 -23.12 6.00
C PRO A 783 23.03 -24.04 5.11
N VAL A 784 23.24 -24.01 3.79
CA VAL A 784 22.50 -24.80 2.80
C VAL A 784 23.43 -25.40 1.78
N PHE A 785 23.23 -26.70 1.49
CA PHE A 785 23.75 -27.41 0.33
C PHE A 785 22.75 -28.54 0.00
N GLN A 786 21.79 -28.25 -0.90
CA GLN A 786 20.62 -29.08 -1.11
C GLN A 786 20.41 -29.38 -2.60
N LEU A 787 20.31 -30.68 -2.95
CA LEU A 787 19.76 -31.15 -4.21
C LEU A 787 18.21 -31.20 -4.08
N THR A 788 17.51 -30.66 -5.08
CA THR A 788 16.05 -30.66 -5.14
C THR A 788 15.58 -31.12 -6.51
N HIS A 789 14.58 -31.98 -6.53
CA HIS A 789 13.82 -32.35 -7.73
C HIS A 789 12.34 -32.09 -7.47
N VAL A 790 11.66 -31.48 -8.45
CA VAL A 790 10.21 -31.20 -8.39
C VAL A 790 9.52 -31.75 -9.61
N GLY A 791 8.25 -32.10 -9.44
CA GLY A 791 7.45 -32.60 -10.54
C GLY A 791 5.95 -32.42 -10.29
N ARG A 792 5.16 -32.74 -11.31
CA ARG A 792 3.70 -32.67 -11.30
C ARG A 792 3.13 -34.07 -11.62
N LEU A 793 2.21 -34.55 -10.80
CA LEU A 793 1.52 -35.83 -11.02
C LEU A 793 0.30 -35.64 -11.93
N ASN A 794 -0.43 -34.53 -11.73
CA ASN A 794 -1.54 -34.09 -12.59
C ASN A 794 -1.68 -32.59 -12.47
N GLU A 795 -2.76 -32.01 -12.98
CA GLU A 795 -2.95 -30.55 -13.03
C GLU A 795 -2.89 -29.87 -11.66
N ASP A 796 -3.35 -30.56 -10.60
CA ASP A 796 -3.49 -30.01 -9.25
C ASP A 796 -2.54 -30.61 -8.22
N GLN A 797 -1.74 -31.63 -8.60
CA GLN A 797 -0.88 -32.35 -7.67
C GLN A 797 0.59 -32.20 -8.04
N TYR A 798 1.37 -31.78 -7.07
CA TYR A 798 2.79 -31.51 -7.17
C TYR A 798 3.56 -32.34 -6.15
N TYR A 799 4.82 -32.66 -6.48
CA TYR A 799 5.73 -33.32 -5.55
C TYR A 799 7.12 -32.70 -5.60
N SER A 800 7.84 -32.81 -4.49
CA SER A 800 9.25 -32.43 -4.36
C SER A 800 9.99 -33.50 -3.60
N VAL A 801 11.22 -33.81 -4.03
CA VAL A 801 12.16 -34.68 -3.31
C VAL A 801 13.46 -33.91 -3.16
N TYR A 802 14.03 -33.91 -1.96
CA TYR A 802 15.22 -33.14 -1.68
C TYR A 802 16.14 -33.82 -0.67
N GLY A 803 17.43 -33.49 -0.70
CA GLY A 803 18.43 -34.02 0.21
C GLY A 803 19.70 -33.20 0.26
N GLY A 804 20.40 -33.28 1.39
CA GLY A 804 21.63 -32.54 1.67
C GLY A 804 21.62 -31.79 2.99
N ALA A 805 22.36 -30.70 3.10
CA ALA A 805 22.29 -29.75 4.20
C ALA A 805 21.08 -28.84 3.98
N LEU A 806 19.98 -29.15 4.69
CA LEU A 806 18.67 -28.52 4.48
C LEU A 806 18.58 -27.15 5.16
N GLU A 807 19.20 -27.02 6.32
CA GLU A 807 19.31 -25.81 7.11
C GLU A 807 20.62 -25.80 7.93
N SER A 808 20.88 -24.73 8.68
CA SER A 808 22.10 -24.60 9.48
C SER A 808 22.29 -25.75 10.48
N MET A 809 21.20 -26.28 11.06
CA MET A 809 21.25 -27.27 12.15
C MET A 809 20.96 -28.71 11.70
N PHE A 810 20.37 -28.92 10.51
CA PHE A 810 19.97 -30.27 10.07
C PHE A 810 20.32 -30.53 8.61
N ALA A 811 20.75 -31.76 8.37
CA ALA A 811 20.95 -32.35 7.04
C ALA A 811 20.18 -33.67 6.95
N GLY A 812 19.78 -34.06 5.76
CA GLY A 812 19.02 -35.28 5.55
C GLY A 812 18.32 -35.34 4.21
N VAL A 813 17.27 -36.15 4.15
CA VAL A 813 16.45 -36.32 2.95
C VAL A 813 14.97 -36.08 3.31
N GLY A 814 14.21 -35.59 2.34
CA GLY A 814 12.79 -35.36 2.51
C GLY A 814 12.00 -35.40 1.21
N ALA A 815 10.70 -35.50 1.35
CA ALA A 815 9.75 -35.42 0.26
C ALA A 815 8.53 -34.59 0.69
N GLU A 816 7.95 -33.91 -0.27
CA GLU A 816 6.71 -33.14 -0.10
C GLU A 816 5.74 -33.47 -1.23
N TRP A 817 4.46 -33.59 -0.90
CA TRP A 817 3.35 -33.67 -1.83
C TRP A 817 2.36 -32.57 -1.53
N LEU A 818 1.80 -31.95 -2.59
CA LEU A 818 0.83 -30.85 -2.48
C LEU A 818 -0.32 -31.05 -3.47
N TYR A 819 -1.54 -31.01 -2.96
CA TYR A 819 -2.78 -30.85 -3.73
C TYR A 819 -3.23 -29.39 -3.67
N ARG A 820 -3.25 -28.71 -4.80
CA ARG A 820 -3.63 -27.29 -4.90
C ARG A 820 -4.39 -27.00 -6.19
N PRO A 821 -5.73 -27.11 -6.20
CA PRO A 821 -6.56 -26.77 -7.35
C PRO A 821 -6.45 -25.27 -7.70
N TRP A 822 -6.69 -24.99 -8.96
CA TRP A 822 -6.66 -23.61 -9.46
C TRP A 822 -7.69 -22.73 -8.75
N ARG A 823 -7.25 -21.58 -8.22
CA ARG A 823 -8.08 -20.61 -7.47
C ARG A 823 -8.89 -21.21 -6.30
N SER A 824 -8.58 -22.42 -5.86
CA SER A 824 -9.22 -23.01 -4.69
C SER A 824 -8.86 -22.25 -3.41
N LYS A 825 -9.86 -22.06 -2.54
CA LYS A 825 -9.64 -21.53 -1.19
C LYS A 825 -8.90 -22.51 -0.28
N PHE A 826 -8.81 -23.77 -0.68
CA PHE A 826 -8.15 -24.82 0.08
C PHE A 826 -7.03 -25.48 -0.71
N ALA A 827 -5.92 -25.76 -0.01
CA ALA A 827 -4.89 -26.65 -0.49
C ALA A 827 -4.49 -27.60 0.65
N PHE A 828 -3.97 -28.78 0.31
CA PHE A 828 -3.54 -29.77 1.28
C PHE A 828 -2.15 -30.29 0.93
N GLY A 829 -1.24 -30.31 1.90
CA GLY A 829 0.13 -30.77 1.72
C GLY A 829 0.54 -31.78 2.76
N ILE A 830 1.46 -32.67 2.39
CA ILE A 830 2.13 -33.61 3.30
C ILE A 830 3.63 -33.49 3.06
N ASP A 831 4.42 -33.35 4.11
CA ASP A 831 5.87 -33.49 4.06
C ASP A 831 6.35 -34.58 5.02
N ILE A 832 7.40 -35.27 4.62
CA ILE A 832 8.10 -36.29 5.42
C ILE A 832 9.60 -36.10 5.28
N ASN A 833 10.34 -36.19 6.37
CA ASN A 833 11.78 -35.95 6.40
C ASN A 833 12.49 -36.94 7.34
N HIS A 834 13.64 -37.43 6.93
CA HIS A 834 14.61 -38.11 7.79
C HIS A 834 15.86 -37.23 7.89
N VAL A 835 16.11 -36.68 9.09
CA VAL A 835 17.18 -35.70 9.28
C VAL A 835 18.09 -36.08 10.45
N ARG A 836 19.33 -35.61 10.32
CA ARG A 836 20.40 -35.74 11.33
C ARG A 836 20.94 -34.37 11.66
N GLN A 837 21.25 -34.12 12.92
CA GLN A 837 21.82 -32.85 13.36
C GLN A 837 23.22 -32.67 12.78
N ARG A 838 23.51 -31.48 12.27
CA ARG A 838 24.82 -31.10 11.74
C ARG A 838 25.79 -30.72 12.85
N ASP A 839 27.07 -30.76 12.57
CA ASP A 839 28.09 -30.23 13.49
C ASP A 839 27.99 -28.69 13.58
N PHE A 840 28.51 -28.15 14.69
CA PHE A 840 28.50 -26.71 14.96
C PHE A 840 29.35 -25.90 13.96
N ALA A 841 30.31 -26.53 13.31
CA ALA A 841 31.09 -25.94 12.22
C ALA A 841 30.24 -25.61 10.98
N GLN A 842 29.03 -26.19 10.86
CA GLN A 842 28.15 -26.05 9.71
C GLN A 842 28.81 -26.38 8.36
N ASP A 843 29.69 -27.36 8.39
CA ASP A 843 30.29 -28.00 7.21
C ASP A 843 29.51 -29.28 6.86
N LEU A 844 30.17 -30.34 6.36
CA LEU A 844 29.52 -31.62 6.07
C LEU A 844 29.46 -32.58 7.29
N GLY A 845 29.98 -32.15 8.45
CA GLY A 845 29.97 -32.91 9.68
C GLY A 845 28.58 -33.12 10.24
N LEU A 846 28.34 -34.31 10.83
CA LEU A 846 27.08 -34.72 11.42
C LEU A 846 27.27 -35.18 12.89
N ARG A 847 26.32 -34.83 13.74
CA ARG A 847 26.21 -35.27 15.14
C ARG A 847 25.31 -36.51 15.24
N ASP A 848 25.17 -37.06 16.46
CA ASP A 848 24.46 -38.34 16.64
C ASP A 848 22.94 -38.23 16.61
N TYR A 849 22.39 -37.05 16.94
CA TYR A 849 20.94 -36.88 16.97
C TYR A 849 20.30 -36.97 15.58
N LYS A 850 19.34 -37.87 15.45
CA LYS A 850 18.54 -38.10 14.24
C LYS A 850 17.07 -38.19 14.57
N VAL A 851 16.21 -37.77 13.66
CA VAL A 851 14.77 -37.74 13.84
C VAL A 851 14.03 -37.85 12.50
N ASN A 852 12.87 -38.50 12.53
CA ASN A 852 11.89 -38.42 11.45
C ASN A 852 10.92 -37.30 11.79
N THR A 853 10.69 -36.39 10.86
CA THR A 853 9.68 -35.33 10.99
C THR A 853 8.71 -35.37 9.82
N GLY A 854 7.54 -34.80 9.99
CA GLY A 854 6.58 -34.68 8.89
C GLY A 854 5.26 -34.10 9.37
N HIS A 855 4.59 -33.41 8.48
CA HIS A 855 3.35 -32.71 8.78
C HIS A 855 2.33 -32.91 7.66
N ALA A 856 1.07 -33.11 8.04
CA ALA A 856 -0.09 -32.89 7.18
C ALA A 856 -0.56 -31.46 7.41
N THR A 857 -0.65 -30.67 6.34
CA THR A 857 -0.94 -29.23 6.40
C THR A 857 -2.15 -28.90 5.54
N LEU A 858 -3.17 -28.28 6.16
CA LEU A 858 -4.29 -27.64 5.48
C LEU A 858 -4.00 -26.16 5.34
N TYR A 859 -4.08 -25.65 4.14
CA TYR A 859 -4.02 -24.21 3.80
C TYR A 859 -5.43 -23.74 3.46
N TRP A 860 -5.87 -22.65 4.06
CA TRP A 860 -7.21 -22.12 3.89
C TRP A 860 -7.18 -20.59 3.68
N ASP A 861 -7.55 -20.15 2.48
CA ASP A 861 -7.92 -18.73 2.24
C ASP A 861 -9.38 -18.58 2.65
N THR A 862 -9.62 -17.82 3.72
CA THR A 862 -10.98 -17.64 4.25
C THR A 862 -11.89 -16.85 3.30
N GLY A 863 -11.32 -16.13 2.34
CA GLY A 863 -12.03 -15.17 1.49
C GLY A 863 -12.46 -13.88 2.23
N TRP A 864 -12.21 -13.79 3.54
CA TRP A 864 -12.61 -12.66 4.37
C TRP A 864 -11.41 -11.76 4.71
N ASN A 865 -11.44 -10.48 4.31
CA ASN A 865 -10.43 -9.46 4.60
C ASN A 865 -8.96 -9.88 4.38
N GLY A 866 -8.69 -10.77 3.43
CA GLY A 866 -7.35 -11.28 3.17
C GLY A 866 -6.78 -12.18 4.28
N VAL A 867 -7.64 -12.70 5.16
CA VAL A 867 -7.23 -13.62 6.24
C VAL A 867 -7.01 -15.02 5.68
N GLN A 868 -5.85 -15.58 5.99
CA GLN A 868 -5.44 -16.94 5.65
C GLN A 868 -5.13 -17.73 6.92
N ALA A 869 -5.41 -19.01 6.91
CA ALA A 869 -5.08 -19.93 7.98
C ALA A 869 -4.28 -21.12 7.44
N ARG A 870 -3.30 -21.56 8.21
CA ARG A 870 -2.50 -22.77 7.95
C ARG A 870 -2.54 -23.63 9.20
N ILE A 871 -3.02 -24.85 9.08
CA ILE A 871 -3.12 -25.81 10.17
C ILE A 871 -2.24 -27.00 9.83
N SER A 872 -1.19 -27.24 10.62
CA SER A 872 -0.23 -28.32 10.40
C SER A 872 -0.24 -29.27 11.59
N ALA A 873 -0.42 -30.55 11.37
CA ALA A 873 -0.36 -31.58 12.41
C ALA A 873 0.73 -32.61 12.06
N GLY A 874 1.58 -32.97 13.03
CA GLY A 874 2.67 -33.91 12.78
C GLY A 874 3.70 -34.04 13.87
N GLN A 875 4.89 -34.55 13.51
CA GLN A 875 6.05 -34.73 14.37
C GLN A 875 7.12 -33.69 14.08
N TYR A 876 7.59 -33.05 15.15
CA TYR A 876 8.56 -31.94 15.13
C TYR A 876 10.00 -32.44 15.36
N LEU A 877 10.99 -31.54 15.27
CA LEU A 877 12.40 -31.89 15.32
C LEU A 877 12.87 -32.48 16.66
N ALA A 878 12.27 -32.09 17.78
CA ALA A 878 12.60 -32.69 19.10
C ALA A 878 11.93 -34.07 19.30
N GLY A 879 11.23 -34.61 18.28
CA GLY A 879 10.50 -35.88 18.35
C GLY A 879 9.11 -35.76 18.93
N ASP A 880 8.72 -34.59 19.37
CA ASP A 880 7.39 -34.25 19.89
C ASP A 880 6.33 -34.20 18.78
N ARG A 881 5.06 -34.41 19.13
CA ARG A 881 3.92 -34.44 18.20
C ARG A 881 2.87 -33.43 18.61
N GLY A 882 2.28 -32.74 17.61
CA GLY A 882 1.29 -31.74 17.92
C GLY A 882 0.73 -31.04 16.70
N VAL A 883 0.18 -29.82 16.94
CA VAL A 883 -0.50 -29.00 15.94
C VAL A 883 0.07 -27.59 15.99
N THR A 884 0.35 -27.04 14.81
CA THR A 884 0.63 -25.61 14.61
C THR A 884 -0.58 -24.98 13.94
N LEU A 885 -1.07 -23.88 14.51
CA LEU A 885 -1.99 -22.96 13.89
C LEU A 885 -1.22 -21.69 13.53
N ASP A 886 -1.28 -21.31 12.27
CA ASP A 886 -0.74 -20.06 11.73
C ASP A 886 -1.90 -19.27 11.11
N ILE A 887 -2.12 -18.04 11.56
CA ILE A 887 -3.15 -17.14 11.02
C ILE A 887 -2.44 -15.88 10.56
N SER A 888 -2.71 -15.49 9.32
CA SER A 888 -2.15 -14.28 8.74
C SER A 888 -3.20 -13.47 7.99
N ARG A 889 -2.93 -12.17 7.84
CA ARG A 889 -3.65 -11.31 6.93
C ARG A 889 -2.71 -10.79 5.86
N ARG A 890 -3.09 -10.97 4.61
CA ARG A 890 -2.43 -10.39 3.44
C ARG A 890 -3.23 -9.18 2.96
N PHE A 891 -2.58 -8.02 2.92
CA PHE A 891 -3.14 -6.78 2.39
C PHE A 891 -3.01 -6.72 0.85
N ASP A 892 -3.73 -5.80 0.20
CA ASP A 892 -3.77 -5.70 -1.27
C ASP A 892 -2.42 -5.30 -1.88
N ASN A 893 -1.54 -4.63 -1.12
CA ASN A 893 -0.16 -4.36 -1.53
C ASN A 893 0.80 -5.54 -1.27
N GLY A 894 0.30 -6.70 -0.86
CA GLY A 894 1.05 -7.91 -0.58
C GLY A 894 1.72 -7.97 0.79
N VAL A 895 1.69 -6.90 1.59
CA VAL A 895 2.17 -6.96 2.98
C VAL A 895 1.36 -7.99 3.75
N THR A 896 2.05 -8.87 4.48
CA THR A 896 1.42 -9.93 5.26
C THR A 896 1.83 -9.81 6.71
N ILE A 897 0.87 -9.85 7.62
CA ILE A 897 1.07 -9.88 9.07
C ILE A 897 0.45 -11.17 9.61
N GLY A 898 1.20 -11.95 10.37
CA GLY A 898 0.72 -13.21 10.89
C GLY A 898 1.27 -13.56 12.27
N ALA A 899 0.65 -14.57 12.85
CA ALA A 899 1.04 -15.15 14.13
C ALA A 899 0.88 -16.67 14.09
N TRP A 900 1.77 -17.38 14.74
CA TRP A 900 1.67 -18.82 14.90
C TRP A 900 1.69 -19.23 16.36
N ALA A 901 1.09 -20.39 16.65
CA ALA A 901 1.15 -21.09 17.90
C ALA A 901 1.23 -22.60 17.66
N THR A 902 2.20 -23.26 18.31
CA THR A 902 2.42 -24.71 18.20
C THR A 902 2.24 -25.36 19.55
N LYS A 903 1.24 -26.24 19.69
CA LYS A 903 1.03 -27.03 20.88
C LYS A 903 1.34 -28.49 20.59
N THR A 904 2.25 -29.06 21.37
CA THR A 904 2.64 -30.48 21.26
C THR A 904 2.28 -31.27 22.51
N ASN A 905 2.55 -32.55 22.51
CA ASN A 905 2.39 -33.46 23.65
C ASN A 905 3.42 -33.21 24.78
N VAL A 906 4.37 -32.30 24.58
CA VAL A 906 5.32 -31.89 25.62
C VAL A 906 4.59 -31.09 26.70
N SER A 907 4.79 -31.45 27.98
CA SER A 907 4.24 -30.68 29.08
C SER A 907 4.92 -29.30 29.22
N ALA A 908 4.26 -28.35 29.87
CA ALA A 908 4.85 -27.03 30.14
C ALA A 908 6.17 -27.12 30.96
N ALA A 909 6.26 -28.08 31.90
CA ALA A 909 7.47 -28.33 32.66
C ALA A 909 8.64 -28.85 31.80
N GLN A 910 8.36 -29.70 30.82
CA GLN A 910 9.37 -30.21 29.87
C GLN A 910 9.75 -29.16 28.83
N PHE A 911 8.80 -28.36 28.35
CA PHE A 911 9.06 -27.27 27.42
C PHE A 911 9.93 -26.19 28.05
N GLY A 912 9.73 -25.96 29.34
CA GLY A 912 10.36 -24.91 30.11
C GLY A 912 9.63 -23.56 29.98
N GLU A 913 10.35 -22.49 30.20
CA GLU A 913 9.81 -21.13 30.09
C GLU A 913 9.15 -20.91 28.70
N GLY A 914 7.91 -20.43 28.69
CA GLY A 914 7.13 -20.18 27.47
C GLY A 914 6.04 -21.22 27.17
N SER A 915 6.05 -22.39 27.79
CA SER A 915 5.05 -23.48 27.79
C SER A 915 4.70 -24.07 26.41
N PHE A 916 4.79 -23.31 25.30
CA PHE A 916 4.59 -23.76 23.92
C PHE A 916 5.22 -22.76 22.94
N ASP A 917 5.54 -23.21 21.72
CA ASP A 917 6.13 -22.37 20.67
C ASP A 917 5.09 -21.40 20.09
N LYS A 918 5.50 -20.13 19.92
CA LYS A 918 4.67 -19.07 19.38
C LYS A 918 5.49 -17.91 18.87
N GLY A 919 4.92 -17.14 17.97
CA GLY A 919 5.53 -15.93 17.45
C GLY A 919 4.63 -15.14 16.53
N ILE A 920 5.17 -14.02 16.07
CA ILE A 920 4.55 -13.13 15.09
C ILE A 920 5.52 -12.89 13.94
N TYR A 921 4.99 -12.57 12.77
CA TYR A 921 5.80 -12.21 11.63
C TYR A 921 5.17 -11.13 10.75
N VAL A 922 6.03 -10.42 10.03
CA VAL A 922 5.66 -9.45 9.02
C VAL A 922 6.49 -9.72 7.76
N SER A 923 5.83 -9.75 6.62
CA SER A 923 6.43 -9.90 5.30
C SER A 923 6.08 -8.69 4.44
N ILE A 924 7.08 -7.95 3.97
CA ILE A 924 6.91 -6.70 3.22
C ILE A 924 7.53 -6.87 1.83
N PRO A 925 6.73 -6.93 0.76
CA PRO A 925 7.25 -6.89 -0.60
C PRO A 925 7.94 -5.55 -0.88
N PHE A 926 9.14 -5.58 -1.46
CA PHE A 926 9.82 -4.35 -1.87
C PHE A 926 9.07 -3.60 -2.99
N ASP A 927 8.15 -4.28 -3.68
CA ASP A 927 7.18 -3.64 -4.56
C ASP A 927 6.39 -2.51 -3.89
N ALA A 928 6.12 -2.62 -2.58
CA ALA A 928 5.43 -1.59 -1.79
C ALA A 928 6.31 -0.38 -1.42
N LEU A 929 7.64 -0.51 -1.52
CA LEU A 929 8.61 0.48 -1.01
C LEU A 929 9.45 1.16 -2.10
N LEU A 930 9.73 0.47 -3.22
CA LEU A 930 10.67 0.93 -4.22
C LEU A 930 9.94 1.57 -5.42
N PRO A 931 10.53 2.60 -6.04
CA PRO A 931 9.97 3.25 -7.23
C PRO A 931 10.01 2.37 -8.49
N ARG A 932 10.78 1.29 -8.47
CA ARG A 932 10.83 0.24 -9.49
C ARG A 932 10.27 -1.05 -8.90
N SER A 933 9.55 -1.81 -9.71
CA SER A 933 9.06 -3.13 -9.30
C SER A 933 10.19 -4.07 -8.90
N SER A 934 9.97 -4.83 -7.85
CA SER A 934 10.96 -5.72 -7.25
C SER A 934 10.34 -7.04 -6.83
N LYS A 935 11.06 -8.13 -7.09
CA LYS A 935 10.69 -9.50 -6.65
C LYS A 935 11.09 -9.81 -5.21
N PHE A 936 11.82 -8.93 -4.55
CA PHE A 936 12.32 -9.18 -3.20
C PHE A 936 11.26 -8.88 -2.14
N THR A 937 11.37 -9.59 -1.03
CA THR A 937 10.51 -9.45 0.14
C THR A 937 11.36 -9.41 1.40
N ALA A 938 11.13 -8.43 2.27
CA ALA A 938 11.71 -8.41 3.60
C ALA A 938 10.82 -9.21 4.56
N ASN A 939 11.39 -10.18 5.27
CA ASN A 939 10.69 -11.02 6.21
C ASN A 939 11.25 -10.81 7.62
N PHE A 940 10.37 -10.49 8.56
CA PHE A 940 10.69 -10.30 9.97
C PHE A 940 9.84 -11.27 10.81
N ALA A 941 10.48 -12.03 11.67
CA ALA A 941 9.78 -12.92 12.59
C ALA A 941 10.34 -12.74 14.01
N TRP A 942 9.45 -12.76 14.99
CA TRP A 942 9.79 -12.65 16.40
C TRP A 942 9.14 -13.79 17.18
N ALA A 943 9.98 -14.60 17.80
CA ALA A 943 9.57 -15.57 18.82
C ALA A 943 10.00 -15.03 20.18
N PRO A 944 9.13 -15.00 21.21
CA PRO A 944 9.48 -14.49 22.53
C PRO A 944 10.65 -15.25 23.16
N LEU A 945 10.73 -16.54 22.91
CA LEU A 945 11.76 -17.45 23.39
C LEU A 945 12.06 -18.50 22.32
N ILE A 946 13.33 -18.87 22.21
CA ILE A 946 13.76 -20.00 21.39
C ILE A 946 13.79 -21.23 22.28
N ARG A 947 13.02 -22.24 21.90
CA ARG A 947 12.89 -23.53 22.57
C ARG A 947 12.91 -24.67 21.54
N ASP A 948 13.08 -25.91 22.06
CA ASP A 948 13.21 -27.09 21.21
C ASP A 948 11.86 -27.72 20.87
N GLY A 949 10.89 -27.67 21.74
CA GLY A 949 9.55 -28.21 21.51
C GLY A 949 8.78 -27.44 20.44
N GLY A 950 8.09 -28.15 19.54
CA GLY A 950 7.32 -27.53 18.44
C GLY A 950 8.16 -27.00 17.27
N ALA A 951 9.46 -27.25 17.27
CA ALA A 951 10.35 -26.75 16.23
C ALA A 951 10.21 -27.49 14.90
N LYS A 952 9.87 -26.78 13.81
CA LYS A 952 9.79 -27.35 12.46
C LYS A 952 11.14 -27.30 11.74
N LEU A 953 11.33 -28.24 10.80
CA LEU A 953 12.46 -28.19 9.86
C LEU A 953 12.28 -27.02 8.88
N GLY A 954 13.34 -26.21 8.70
CA GLY A 954 13.42 -25.19 7.66
C GLY A 954 13.54 -25.82 6.27
N ARG A 955 12.74 -25.36 5.30
CA ARG A 955 12.78 -25.80 3.91
C ARG A 955 12.91 -24.60 2.98
N ILE A 956 13.84 -24.65 2.01
CA ILE A 956 14.16 -23.51 1.15
C ILE A 956 13.21 -23.36 -0.04
N ASN A 957 12.55 -24.44 -0.50
CA ASN A 957 11.68 -24.44 -1.67
C ASN A 957 10.37 -25.22 -1.38
N PRO A 958 9.49 -24.77 -0.46
CA PRO A 958 8.23 -25.46 -0.21
C PRO A 958 7.28 -25.33 -1.41
N LEU A 959 6.61 -26.39 -1.78
CA LEU A 959 5.72 -26.44 -2.96
C LEU A 959 4.59 -25.42 -2.89
N PHE A 960 4.06 -25.12 -1.69
CA PHE A 960 2.98 -24.14 -1.53
C PHE A 960 3.42 -22.75 -2.00
N GLU A 961 4.63 -22.33 -1.67
CA GLU A 961 5.18 -21.04 -2.11
C GLU A 961 5.50 -21.03 -3.61
N MET A 962 6.07 -22.14 -4.14
CA MET A 962 6.39 -22.29 -5.56
C MET A 962 5.15 -22.29 -6.45
N THR A 963 3.99 -22.67 -5.93
CA THR A 963 2.72 -22.72 -6.67
C THR A 963 1.82 -21.51 -6.38
N SER A 964 2.39 -20.37 -5.91
CA SER A 964 1.64 -19.19 -5.45
C SER A 964 0.74 -18.55 -6.51
N ILE A 965 1.02 -18.75 -7.80
CA ILE A 965 0.16 -18.28 -8.90
C ILE A 965 -1.23 -18.92 -8.89
N ARG A 966 -1.39 -20.09 -8.24
CA ARG A 966 -2.68 -20.79 -8.11
C ARG A 966 -3.57 -20.25 -6.98
N ASP A 967 -3.09 -19.24 -6.26
CA ASP A 967 -3.86 -18.57 -5.21
C ASP A 967 -5.13 -17.92 -5.78
N PRO A 968 -6.29 -17.95 -5.09
CA PRO A 968 -7.53 -17.29 -5.54
C PRO A 968 -7.36 -15.83 -5.93
N LYS A 969 -6.46 -15.13 -5.26
CA LYS A 969 -6.20 -13.69 -5.45
C LYS A 969 -4.91 -13.40 -6.21
N ALA A 970 -4.30 -14.38 -6.87
CA ALA A 970 -3.00 -14.20 -7.52
C ALA A 970 -2.96 -13.05 -8.54
N PHE A 971 -4.07 -12.80 -9.24
CA PHE A 971 -4.21 -11.77 -10.27
C PHE A 971 -5.13 -10.60 -9.87
N SER A 972 -5.56 -10.51 -8.61
CA SER A 972 -6.52 -9.46 -8.18
C SER A 972 -5.87 -8.17 -7.68
N PHE A 973 -4.54 -8.12 -7.57
CA PHE A 973 -3.82 -6.93 -7.09
C PHE A 973 -3.42 -6.05 -8.27
N SER A 974 -3.90 -4.81 -8.27
CA SER A 974 -3.51 -3.79 -9.25
C SER A 974 -2.43 -2.89 -8.65
N PRO A 975 -1.45 -2.42 -9.45
CA PRO A 975 -0.56 -1.37 -8.98
C PRO A 975 -1.37 -0.13 -8.60
N PRO A 976 -0.89 0.66 -7.65
CA PRO A 976 -1.51 1.94 -7.39
C PRO A 976 -1.51 2.75 -8.68
N ASP A 977 -2.61 3.42 -8.98
CA ASP A 977 -2.62 4.41 -10.06
C ASP A 977 -1.45 5.38 -9.82
N ASP A 978 -0.69 5.72 -10.85
CA ASP A 978 0.43 6.69 -10.80
C ASP A 978 -0.02 8.12 -10.42
N LYS A 979 -1.30 8.30 -10.18
CA LYS A 979 -1.88 9.50 -9.61
C LYS A 979 -1.43 9.61 -8.16
N ALA A 980 -0.73 10.68 -7.88
CA ALA A 980 -0.05 11.07 -6.65
C ALA A 980 -0.47 10.28 -5.40
N PRO A 981 0.46 9.65 -4.67
CA PRO A 981 0.16 8.90 -3.45
C PRO A 981 -0.64 9.79 -2.50
N LYS A 982 -1.70 9.23 -1.90
CA LYS A 982 -2.45 9.94 -0.86
C LYS A 982 -1.48 10.30 0.26
N ALA A 983 -1.65 11.48 0.83
CA ALA A 983 -0.86 11.91 1.98
C ALA A 983 -0.89 10.82 3.06
N GLY A 984 0.28 10.31 3.45
CA GLY A 984 0.43 9.19 4.39
C GLY A 984 0.77 7.83 3.77
N ASP A 985 0.76 7.70 2.44
CA ASP A 985 1.05 6.43 1.76
C ASP A 985 2.55 6.08 1.76
N ASN A 986 3.44 7.00 2.10
CA ASN A 986 4.88 6.76 2.07
C ASN A 986 5.51 6.99 3.45
N ILE A 987 6.20 5.96 3.98
CA ILE A 987 6.89 6.02 5.28
C ILE A 987 7.94 7.15 5.35
N LEU A 988 8.52 7.51 4.20
CA LEU A 988 9.54 8.54 4.10
C LEU A 988 8.97 9.94 3.78
N ASP A 989 7.67 10.05 3.57
CA ASP A 989 7.03 11.32 3.19
C ASP A 989 6.57 12.10 4.43
N PHE A 990 7.54 12.48 5.27
CA PHE A 990 7.33 13.21 6.52
C PHE A 990 6.68 14.59 6.36
N LYS A 991 6.58 15.12 5.14
CA LYS A 991 6.07 16.47 4.86
C LYS A 991 4.62 16.55 4.38
N ARG A 992 3.99 15.43 3.98
CA ARG A 992 2.69 15.44 3.28
C ARG A 992 1.45 15.23 4.13
N ALA A 993 1.59 14.95 5.39
CA ALA A 993 0.46 14.56 6.22
C ALA A 993 0.08 15.60 7.29
N GLN A 994 0.43 16.85 7.07
CA GLN A 994 -0.05 17.96 7.91
C GLN A 994 -1.28 18.63 7.32
#